data_3efced3d658f14637c55f65e6abc2a7a
#
_entry.id   3efced3d658f14637c55f65e6abc2a7a
#
_cell.length_a   1.000
_cell.length_b   1.000
_cell.length_c   1.000
_cell.angle_alpha   90.00
_cell.angle_beta   90.00
_cell.angle_gamma   90.00
#
_symmetry.space_group_name_H-M   'P 1'
#
loop_
_entity.id
_entity.type
_entity.pdbx_description
1 polymer ?
#
loop_
_entity_poly.entity_id
_entity_poly.type
_entity_poly.pdbx_seq_one_letter_code
_entity_poly.pdbx_strand_id
1 'polypeptide(L)'
;MEKRATSSIKEINAAIESGNPFEGRATVREPEIWGINCPDLETFNQRATDRVWPEIDRAEGGGHRIRSMTALGSSGMGKSHFLGRLRHRCRTRGKGLFLYVNAQHFTNPNTIRSSLLYAIVNSLRYTGSGGVMQWQELAAFWVNRALFFAQPDSTHLTPQKLVRKLTNRSLAQNQLWVNQVTEILFKAQPEIENPDLIRAMVWTLCNDRAPFARNWLAGRRLAQWKLDELGLPDLSGENRESVAWEMTLQILQAIGDYSTALICFDRLDTDEAQETPNRKEQAIASCVDRLCDNLRQKERRYGVVLLSVMTPATWYEKIEPLWGKRRAMGGAEPIELDTPDSETISAIVAQWLHPFYNRHRLIPPTPVYPFDTIQLQALMRENLSLTEIIEWCEANFKPVEVDPLERVEEAFDRAVANDWSAAFEDDIAIAAALSFTLQALVGQTVAGVEIEAVSDRVTPRRFNRNYIDFKILGRQHHRPAAIGVAAIGSDRPQTVGAALKRLIQCDRLGLTRACLIRAYSKPIPSHWQANRDLKVWLDRDRGNWLDVTPEAIVPLLALHSLAVHRETHQLERAQITDFARQHRAIAENPLIAQILRSPVASTAGNTRLEPADSSPEISPEATQTAIEPNPFGTAFSPYPSSSQLHP
;
A
#
# COMPACT_ATOMS: atom_id res chain seq x y z
N MET A 1 14.94 -12.55 -3.52
CA MET A 1 14.19 -11.41 -2.96
C MET A 1 14.17 -11.60 -1.45
N GLU A 2 14.97 -10.85 -0.72
CA GLU A 2 14.93 -10.83 0.73
C GLU A 2 13.53 -10.41 1.18
N LYS A 3 12.89 -11.23 2.02
CA LYS A 3 11.67 -10.82 2.72
C LYS A 3 12.08 -9.69 3.68
N ARG A 4 11.80 -8.45 3.32
CA ARG A 4 11.91 -7.33 4.26
C ARG A 4 10.99 -7.64 5.44
N ALA A 5 11.52 -7.55 6.65
CA ALA A 5 10.75 -7.74 7.87
C ALA A 5 9.63 -6.68 7.96
N THR A 6 8.49 -7.06 8.52
CA THR A 6 7.38 -6.14 8.88
C THR A 6 7.92 -5.06 9.83
N SER A 7 7.45 -3.82 9.64
CA SER A 7 7.78 -2.72 10.54
C SER A 7 7.16 -2.92 11.93
N SER A 8 7.75 -2.34 12.96
CA SER A 8 7.19 -2.45 14.30
C SER A 8 5.82 -1.75 14.38
N ILE A 9 4.89 -2.32 15.15
CA ILE A 9 3.55 -1.74 15.32
C ILE A 9 3.62 -0.32 15.90
N LYS A 10 4.62 -0.03 16.73
CA LYS A 10 4.86 1.31 17.27
C LYS A 10 5.17 2.35 16.19
N GLU A 11 6.03 2.01 15.22
CA GLU A 11 6.34 2.90 14.09
C GLU A 11 5.11 3.12 13.20
N ILE A 12 4.33 2.06 12.99
CA ILE A 12 3.10 2.13 12.21
C ILE A 12 2.06 3.00 12.92
N ASN A 13 1.86 2.82 14.23
CA ASN A 13 0.93 3.63 15.03
C ASN A 13 1.33 5.10 15.06
N ALA A 14 2.63 5.41 15.19
CA ALA A 14 3.12 6.79 15.11
C ALA A 14 2.86 7.42 13.73
N ALA A 15 2.95 6.66 12.65
CA ALA A 15 2.59 7.14 11.33
C ALA A 15 1.08 7.39 11.21
N ILE A 16 0.23 6.49 11.74
CA ILE A 16 -1.23 6.64 11.76
C ILE A 16 -1.64 7.91 12.52
N GLU A 17 -1.00 8.21 13.66
CA GLU A 17 -1.23 9.46 14.42
C GLU A 17 -0.81 10.72 13.64
N SER A 18 0.15 10.60 12.73
CA SER A 18 0.67 11.74 11.96
C SER A 18 -0.24 12.18 10.80
N GLY A 19 -1.22 11.36 10.39
CA GLY A 19 -2.14 11.70 9.31
C GLY A 19 -3.02 10.54 8.85
N ASN A 20 -4.15 10.90 8.26
CA ASN A 20 -5.15 9.95 7.77
C ASN A 20 -5.21 9.97 6.23
N PRO A 21 -4.90 8.84 5.53
CA PRO A 21 -4.93 8.79 4.07
C PRO A 21 -6.33 8.92 3.46
N PHE A 22 -7.39 8.72 4.26
CA PHE A 22 -8.79 8.79 3.83
C PHE A 22 -9.42 10.16 4.04
N GLU A 23 -8.76 11.09 4.74
CA GLU A 23 -9.31 12.38 5.15
C GLU A 23 -9.85 13.20 3.97
N GLY A 24 -11.17 13.45 3.99
CA GLY A 24 -11.88 14.25 3.00
C GLY A 24 -11.92 13.65 1.59
N ARG A 25 -11.72 12.34 1.43
CA ARG A 25 -11.59 11.64 0.14
C ARG A 25 -12.70 10.66 -0.17
N ALA A 26 -13.73 10.59 0.63
CA ALA A 26 -14.87 9.70 0.41
C ALA A 26 -15.58 9.99 -0.93
N THR A 27 -15.60 11.25 -1.37
CA THR A 27 -16.22 11.67 -2.63
C THR A 27 -15.16 12.14 -3.61
N VAL A 28 -15.14 11.55 -4.82
CA VAL A 28 -14.28 12.02 -5.92
C VAL A 28 -14.72 13.42 -6.35
N ARG A 29 -13.87 14.41 -6.15
CA ARG A 29 -14.09 15.79 -6.58
C ARG A 29 -13.72 15.95 -8.05
N GLU A 30 -14.30 16.95 -8.73
CA GLU A 30 -14.00 17.22 -10.14
C GLU A 30 -12.49 17.36 -10.44
N PRO A 31 -11.66 18.04 -9.62
CA PRO A 31 -10.20 18.07 -9.83
C PRO A 31 -9.54 16.69 -9.77
N GLU A 32 -10.11 15.73 -9.07
CA GLU A 32 -9.54 14.38 -8.91
C GLU A 32 -9.78 13.51 -10.13
N ILE A 33 -10.86 13.77 -10.90
CA ILE A 33 -11.07 13.14 -12.22
C ILE A 33 -9.91 13.49 -13.15
N TRP A 34 -9.38 14.71 -13.03
CA TRP A 34 -8.25 15.20 -13.80
C TRP A 34 -6.91 14.90 -13.15
N GLY A 35 -6.90 14.64 -11.84
CA GLY A 35 -5.74 14.38 -11.03
C GLY A 35 -5.32 12.91 -11.03
N ILE A 36 -4.20 12.66 -10.38
CA ILE A 36 -3.53 11.36 -10.33
C ILE A 36 -3.79 10.68 -8.98
N ASN A 37 -4.53 11.32 -8.07
CA ASN A 37 -4.53 10.99 -6.65
C ASN A 37 -5.63 10.02 -6.19
N CYS A 38 -6.48 9.52 -7.10
CA CYS A 38 -7.44 8.49 -6.74
C CYS A 38 -6.85 7.12 -7.09
N PRO A 39 -6.63 6.23 -6.12
CA PRO A 39 -6.18 4.88 -6.40
C PRO A 39 -7.17 4.17 -7.33
N ASP A 40 -6.69 3.53 -8.37
CA ASP A 40 -7.50 2.82 -9.35
C ASP A 40 -7.27 1.31 -9.27
N LEU A 41 -8.32 0.55 -8.97
CA LEU A 41 -8.31 -0.90 -9.04
C LEU A 41 -8.81 -1.34 -10.42
N GLU A 42 -7.93 -1.80 -11.29
CA GLU A 42 -8.27 -2.17 -12.68
C GLU A 42 -9.39 -3.21 -12.78
N THR A 43 -9.46 -4.13 -11.83
CA THR A 43 -10.47 -5.20 -11.81
C THR A 43 -11.88 -4.67 -11.49
N PHE A 44 -11.99 -3.59 -10.72
CA PHE A 44 -13.29 -3.01 -10.37
C PHE A 44 -13.87 -2.25 -11.56
N ASN A 45 -15.13 -2.49 -11.92
CA ASN A 45 -15.78 -1.96 -13.12
C ASN A 45 -15.06 -2.30 -14.44
N GLN A 46 -14.30 -3.38 -14.50
CA GLN A 46 -13.60 -3.80 -15.70
C GLN A 46 -14.59 -4.10 -16.83
N ARG A 47 -15.68 -4.81 -16.54
CA ARG A 47 -16.74 -5.11 -17.53
C ARG A 47 -17.29 -3.87 -18.20
N ALA A 48 -17.56 -2.82 -17.41
CA ALA A 48 -18.02 -1.54 -17.94
C ALA A 48 -16.95 -0.90 -18.84
N THR A 49 -15.70 -0.93 -18.41
CA THR A 49 -14.58 -0.42 -19.21
C THR A 49 -14.42 -1.19 -20.54
N ASP A 50 -14.54 -2.51 -20.50
CA ASP A 50 -14.41 -3.38 -21.66
C ASP A 50 -15.60 -3.24 -22.64
N ARG A 51 -16.73 -2.71 -22.21
CA ARG A 51 -17.84 -2.32 -23.09
C ARG A 51 -17.67 -0.93 -23.72
N VAL A 52 -17.10 0.03 -22.99
CA VAL A 52 -16.89 1.40 -23.48
C VAL A 52 -15.66 1.49 -24.39
N TRP A 53 -14.56 0.86 -24.01
CA TRP A 53 -13.29 1.01 -24.72
C TRP A 53 -13.32 0.58 -26.19
N PRO A 54 -13.93 -0.54 -26.59
CA PRO A 54 -14.05 -0.91 -28.00
C PRO A 54 -14.82 0.10 -28.85
N GLU A 55 -15.76 0.86 -28.27
CA GLU A 55 -16.46 1.90 -29.02
C GLU A 55 -15.55 3.11 -29.29
N ILE A 56 -14.64 3.42 -28.35
CA ILE A 56 -13.59 4.42 -28.55
C ILE A 56 -12.62 3.95 -29.65
N ASP A 57 -12.17 2.70 -29.61
CA ASP A 57 -11.29 2.13 -30.62
C ASP A 57 -11.95 2.12 -32.02
N ARG A 58 -13.25 1.83 -32.10
CA ARG A 58 -14.01 1.88 -33.36
C ARG A 58 -14.17 3.30 -33.88
N ALA A 59 -14.39 4.26 -32.98
CA ALA A 59 -14.49 5.67 -33.33
C ALA A 59 -13.12 6.23 -33.81
N GLU A 60 -12.03 5.75 -33.25
CA GLU A 60 -10.66 6.10 -33.66
C GLU A 60 -10.25 5.43 -34.99
N GLY A 61 -10.79 4.26 -35.28
CA GLY A 61 -10.57 3.55 -36.54
C GLY A 61 -11.19 4.21 -37.79
N GLY A 62 -11.87 5.33 -37.62
CA GLY A 62 -12.51 6.09 -38.70
C GLY A 62 -13.96 5.70 -38.95
N GLY A 63 -14.66 6.50 -39.79
CA GLY A 63 -16.02 6.22 -40.27
C GLY A 63 -17.15 6.87 -39.48
N HIS A 64 -17.08 8.18 -39.20
CA HIS A 64 -18.19 9.07 -38.77
C HIS A 64 -19.10 8.53 -37.65
N ARG A 65 -18.57 7.63 -36.80
CA ARG A 65 -19.40 6.91 -35.83
C ARG A 65 -19.68 7.77 -34.61
N ILE A 66 -20.97 7.98 -34.36
CA ILE A 66 -21.43 8.58 -33.11
C ILE A 66 -22.07 7.47 -32.29
N ARG A 67 -21.57 7.28 -31.10
CA ARG A 67 -22.09 6.32 -30.11
C ARG A 67 -22.55 7.07 -28.88
N SER A 68 -23.80 6.84 -28.50
CA SER A 68 -24.32 7.26 -27.20
C SER A 68 -24.46 6.01 -26.32
N MET A 69 -23.91 6.05 -25.12
CA MET A 69 -23.92 4.98 -24.16
C MET A 69 -24.36 5.49 -22.80
N THR A 70 -24.99 4.63 -22.02
CA THR A 70 -25.39 4.94 -20.65
C THR A 70 -24.76 3.94 -19.69
N ALA A 71 -24.17 4.43 -18.61
CA ALA A 71 -23.68 3.60 -17.50
C ALA A 71 -24.50 3.90 -16.25
N LEU A 72 -24.98 2.84 -15.58
CA LEU A 72 -25.83 2.91 -14.40
C LEU A 72 -25.05 2.45 -13.17
N GLY A 73 -25.09 3.24 -12.11
CA GLY A 73 -24.53 2.87 -10.82
C GLY A 73 -25.22 3.63 -9.70
N SER A 74 -25.50 2.96 -8.59
CA SER A 74 -26.09 3.58 -7.41
C SER A 74 -25.23 4.73 -6.87
N SER A 75 -25.78 5.56 -5.99
CA SER A 75 -24.99 6.62 -5.34
C SER A 75 -23.81 6.00 -4.59
N GLY A 76 -22.64 6.66 -4.62
CA GLY A 76 -21.45 6.17 -3.92
C GLY A 76 -20.74 4.94 -4.54
N MET A 77 -21.22 4.38 -5.65
CA MET A 77 -20.64 3.17 -6.29
C MET A 77 -19.50 3.46 -7.29
N GLY A 78 -18.82 4.58 -7.17
CA GLY A 78 -17.61 4.85 -7.95
C GLY A 78 -17.85 5.31 -9.40
N LYS A 79 -19.04 5.90 -9.73
CA LYS A 79 -19.33 6.48 -11.06
C LYS A 79 -18.23 7.43 -11.57
N SER A 80 -17.88 8.42 -10.76
CA SER A 80 -16.84 9.40 -11.12
C SER A 80 -15.44 8.78 -11.18
N HIS A 81 -15.19 7.76 -10.39
CA HIS A 81 -13.94 6.98 -10.44
C HIS A 81 -13.81 6.23 -11.78
N PHE A 82 -14.89 5.60 -12.24
CA PHE A 82 -14.95 4.96 -13.56
C PHE A 82 -14.60 5.95 -14.69
N LEU A 83 -15.14 7.18 -14.64
CA LEU A 83 -14.80 8.23 -15.60
C LEU A 83 -13.33 8.66 -15.51
N GLY A 84 -12.78 8.75 -14.30
CA GLY A 84 -11.36 9.04 -14.08
C GLY A 84 -10.45 7.98 -14.73
N ARG A 85 -10.85 6.70 -14.65
CA ARG A 85 -10.15 5.59 -15.33
C ARG A 85 -10.18 5.73 -16.85
N LEU A 86 -11.34 6.01 -17.42
CA LEU A 86 -11.46 6.21 -18.87
C LEU A 86 -10.55 7.36 -19.33
N ARG A 87 -10.55 8.47 -18.60
CA ARG A 87 -9.63 9.58 -18.84
C ARG A 87 -8.17 9.16 -18.77
N HIS A 88 -7.79 8.42 -17.73
CA HIS A 88 -6.42 7.91 -17.57
C HIS A 88 -6.02 7.03 -18.76
N ARG A 89 -6.89 6.13 -19.19
CA ARG A 89 -6.67 5.28 -20.38
C ARG A 89 -6.57 6.08 -21.68
N CYS A 90 -7.43 7.08 -21.92
CA CYS A 90 -7.31 7.97 -23.07
C CYS A 90 -5.92 8.62 -23.11
N ARG A 91 -5.47 9.16 -21.98
CA ARG A 91 -4.18 9.81 -21.86
C ARG A 91 -3.01 8.86 -22.09
N THR A 92 -3.02 7.69 -21.45
CA THR A 92 -1.87 6.75 -21.49
C THR A 92 -1.76 6.02 -22.81
N ARG A 93 -2.89 5.74 -23.47
CA ARG A 93 -2.91 5.08 -24.79
C ARG A 93 -2.83 6.07 -25.96
N GLY A 94 -2.93 7.38 -25.70
CA GLY A 94 -2.90 8.40 -26.76
C GLY A 94 -4.09 8.31 -27.70
N LYS A 95 -5.24 7.80 -27.23
CA LYS A 95 -6.46 7.61 -28.02
C LYS A 95 -7.61 8.38 -27.40
N GLY A 96 -8.19 9.29 -28.18
CA GLY A 96 -9.33 10.11 -27.80
C GLY A 96 -8.98 11.28 -26.87
N LEU A 97 -9.67 12.40 -27.08
CA LEU A 97 -9.69 13.54 -26.17
C LEU A 97 -10.82 13.35 -25.16
N PHE A 98 -10.52 13.47 -23.88
CA PHE A 98 -11.48 13.29 -22.80
C PHE A 98 -12.15 14.62 -22.44
N LEU A 99 -13.47 14.68 -22.55
CA LEU A 99 -14.30 15.85 -22.29
C LEU A 99 -15.27 15.52 -21.15
N TYR A 100 -15.12 16.20 -20.02
CA TYR A 100 -15.95 15.97 -18.83
C TYR A 100 -17.00 17.05 -18.67
N VAL A 101 -18.24 16.64 -18.52
CA VAL A 101 -19.41 17.50 -18.38
C VAL A 101 -20.09 17.21 -17.05
N ASN A 102 -19.90 18.10 -16.08
CA ASN A 102 -20.57 18.02 -14.78
C ASN A 102 -21.96 18.65 -14.89
N ALA A 103 -23.00 17.83 -14.85
CA ALA A 103 -24.40 18.29 -14.99
C ALA A 103 -24.88 19.11 -13.78
N GLN A 104 -24.22 19.07 -12.63
CA GLN A 104 -24.55 19.93 -11.49
C GLN A 104 -24.34 21.43 -11.84
N HIS A 105 -23.40 21.74 -12.73
CA HIS A 105 -23.17 23.11 -13.17
C HIS A 105 -24.27 23.66 -14.09
N PHE A 106 -25.20 22.84 -14.54
CA PHE A 106 -26.32 23.23 -15.40
C PHE A 106 -27.50 23.70 -14.53
N THR A 107 -27.36 24.88 -13.94
CA THR A 107 -28.35 25.41 -12.98
C THR A 107 -29.59 25.98 -13.64
N ASN A 108 -29.50 26.40 -14.91
CA ASN A 108 -30.62 27.02 -15.66
C ASN A 108 -30.84 26.26 -16.98
N PRO A 109 -32.05 25.71 -17.22
CA PRO A 109 -32.38 25.02 -18.46
C PRO A 109 -32.22 25.87 -19.74
N ASN A 110 -32.30 27.20 -19.62
CA ASN A 110 -32.14 28.12 -20.75
C ASN A 110 -30.68 28.42 -21.10
N THR A 111 -29.71 27.96 -20.29
CA THR A 111 -28.27 28.21 -20.52
C THR A 111 -27.47 26.90 -20.68
N ILE A 112 -28.13 25.81 -21.05
CA ILE A 112 -27.50 24.47 -21.15
C ILE A 112 -26.42 24.45 -22.23
N ARG A 113 -26.63 25.11 -23.38
CA ARG A 113 -25.68 25.11 -24.49
C ARG A 113 -24.39 25.86 -24.13
N SER A 114 -24.51 27.02 -23.48
CA SER A 114 -23.35 27.78 -23.01
C SER A 114 -22.63 27.05 -21.85
N SER A 115 -23.35 26.33 -21.01
CA SER A 115 -22.77 25.48 -19.97
C SER A 115 -22.04 24.27 -20.56
N LEU A 116 -22.58 23.64 -21.60
CA LEU A 116 -21.95 22.55 -22.34
C LEU A 116 -20.65 23.02 -23.02
N LEU A 117 -20.72 24.15 -23.76
CA LEU A 117 -19.54 24.76 -24.36
C LEU A 117 -18.44 25.00 -23.32
N TYR A 118 -18.83 25.63 -22.21
CA TYR A 118 -17.89 25.90 -21.12
C TYR A 118 -17.23 24.60 -20.58
N ALA A 119 -18.00 23.54 -20.34
CA ALA A 119 -17.51 22.27 -19.86
C ALA A 119 -16.50 21.62 -20.85
N ILE A 120 -16.83 21.64 -22.17
CA ILE A 120 -15.94 21.12 -23.20
C ILE A 120 -14.64 21.91 -23.27
N VAL A 121 -14.73 23.25 -23.35
CA VAL A 121 -13.53 24.11 -23.41
C VAL A 121 -12.67 23.97 -22.18
N ASN A 122 -13.30 23.87 -20.99
CA ASN A 122 -12.60 23.69 -19.73
C ASN A 122 -11.91 22.32 -19.64
N SER A 123 -12.51 21.27 -20.20
CA SER A 123 -11.92 19.93 -20.26
C SER A 123 -10.63 19.89 -21.06
N LEU A 124 -10.59 20.61 -22.17
CA LEU A 124 -9.42 20.64 -23.05
C LEU A 124 -8.20 21.40 -22.47
N ARG A 125 -8.36 22.11 -21.34
CA ARG A 125 -7.24 22.74 -20.62
C ARG A 125 -6.31 21.74 -19.90
N TYR A 126 -6.81 20.55 -19.61
CA TYR A 126 -6.05 19.55 -18.86
C TYR A 126 -5.07 18.81 -19.78
N THR A 127 -4.05 18.23 -19.14
CA THR A 127 -2.97 17.55 -19.83
C THR A 127 -3.47 16.32 -20.59
N GLY A 128 -3.17 16.28 -21.87
CA GLY A 128 -3.43 15.15 -22.75
C GLY A 128 -2.28 14.14 -22.81
N SER A 129 -2.29 13.31 -23.84
CA SER A 129 -1.30 12.24 -24.07
C SER A 129 0.09 12.75 -24.38
N GLY A 130 0.20 13.89 -25.06
CA GLY A 130 1.47 14.53 -25.41
C GLY A 130 2.14 15.32 -24.27
N GLY A 131 1.61 15.28 -23.03
CA GLY A 131 2.20 15.98 -21.89
C GLY A 131 2.00 17.50 -21.87
N VAL A 132 1.19 18.03 -22.77
CA VAL A 132 0.71 19.42 -22.84
C VAL A 132 -0.82 19.45 -22.70
N MET A 133 -1.45 20.64 -22.66
CA MET A 133 -2.92 20.73 -22.65
C MET A 133 -3.51 20.07 -23.91
N GLN A 134 -4.67 19.40 -23.79
CA GLN A 134 -5.40 18.84 -24.94
C GLN A 134 -5.66 19.91 -26.02
N TRP A 135 -5.91 21.18 -25.63
CA TRP A 135 -5.96 22.31 -26.57
C TRP A 135 -4.68 22.49 -27.37
N GLN A 136 -3.52 22.33 -26.74
CA GLN A 136 -2.23 22.50 -27.38
C GLN A 136 -1.90 21.34 -28.33
N GLU A 137 -2.37 20.12 -28.01
CA GLU A 137 -2.26 18.98 -28.93
C GLU A 137 -3.10 19.20 -30.18
N LEU A 138 -4.37 19.63 -30.00
CA LEU A 138 -5.28 19.96 -31.09
C LEU A 138 -4.75 21.12 -31.96
N ALA A 139 -4.29 22.19 -31.33
CA ALA A 139 -3.71 23.32 -32.03
C ALA A 139 -2.43 22.95 -32.80
N ALA A 140 -1.58 22.09 -32.21
CA ALA A 140 -0.38 21.61 -32.89
C ALA A 140 -0.70 20.77 -34.13
N PHE A 141 -1.76 19.96 -34.10
CA PHE A 141 -2.24 19.24 -35.28
C PHE A 141 -2.60 20.23 -36.41
N TRP A 142 -3.41 21.25 -36.12
CA TRP A 142 -3.82 22.22 -37.10
C TRP A 142 -2.65 23.06 -37.65
N VAL A 143 -1.69 23.43 -36.79
CA VAL A 143 -0.45 24.10 -37.20
C VAL A 143 0.37 23.22 -38.16
N ASN A 144 0.58 21.97 -37.83
CA ASN A 144 1.33 21.05 -38.70
C ASN A 144 0.61 20.85 -40.04
N ARG A 145 -0.72 20.85 -40.03
CA ARG A 145 -1.53 20.79 -41.27
C ARG A 145 -1.33 22.04 -42.12
N ALA A 146 -1.29 23.24 -41.51
CA ALA A 146 -0.95 24.49 -42.21
C ALA A 146 0.48 24.45 -42.80
N LEU A 147 1.43 23.99 -42.02
CA LEU A 147 2.84 23.86 -42.45
C LEU A 147 2.98 22.90 -43.65
N PHE A 148 2.27 21.79 -43.62
CA PHE A 148 2.24 20.82 -44.72
C PHE A 148 1.65 21.44 -46.00
N PHE A 149 0.57 22.23 -45.92
CA PHE A 149 0.00 22.92 -47.07
C PHE A 149 0.94 24.01 -47.61
N ALA A 150 1.63 24.73 -46.74
CA ALA A 150 2.59 25.74 -47.14
C ALA A 150 3.89 25.14 -47.73
N GLN A 151 4.32 24.01 -47.17
CA GLN A 151 5.58 23.36 -47.50
C GLN A 151 5.47 21.85 -47.22
N PRO A 152 5.16 21.00 -48.21
CA PRO A 152 4.91 19.57 -48.03
C PRO A 152 6.08 18.82 -47.38
N ASP A 153 7.31 19.25 -47.54
CA ASP A 153 8.53 18.65 -46.96
C ASP A 153 8.82 19.17 -45.53
N SER A 154 7.95 19.98 -44.96
CA SER A 154 8.16 20.50 -43.59
C SER A 154 8.17 19.41 -42.53
N THR A 155 9.13 19.49 -41.60
CA THR A 155 9.21 18.57 -40.48
C THR A 155 8.06 18.77 -39.52
N HIS A 156 7.42 17.67 -39.13
CA HIS A 156 6.35 17.68 -38.12
C HIS A 156 6.86 18.19 -36.77
N LEU A 157 6.22 19.22 -36.22
CA LEU A 157 6.58 19.82 -34.94
C LEU A 157 5.73 19.23 -33.82
N THR A 158 6.40 18.75 -32.76
CA THR A 158 5.67 18.26 -31.58
C THR A 158 4.97 19.41 -30.84
N PRO A 159 3.86 19.13 -30.13
CA PRO A 159 3.14 20.15 -29.37
C PRO A 159 4.05 20.91 -28.39
N GLN A 160 4.96 20.22 -27.70
CA GLN A 160 5.91 20.82 -26.78
C GLN A 160 6.87 21.79 -27.46
N LYS A 161 7.37 21.43 -28.66
CA LYS A 161 8.23 22.32 -29.45
C LYS A 161 7.50 23.58 -29.88
N LEU A 162 6.24 23.45 -30.28
CA LEU A 162 5.40 24.61 -30.66
C LEU A 162 5.12 25.51 -29.45
N VAL A 163 4.69 24.96 -28.33
CA VAL A 163 4.45 25.72 -27.09
C VAL A 163 5.71 26.48 -26.68
N ARG A 164 6.86 25.80 -26.61
CA ARG A 164 8.14 26.45 -26.27
C ARG A 164 8.54 27.55 -27.25
N LYS A 165 8.29 27.34 -28.56
CA LYS A 165 8.62 28.32 -29.60
C LYS A 165 7.77 29.57 -29.48
N LEU A 166 6.44 29.45 -29.22
CA LEU A 166 5.55 30.59 -29.12
C LEU A 166 5.72 31.33 -27.78
N THR A 167 5.98 30.61 -26.70
CA THR A 167 6.20 31.24 -25.39
C THR A 167 7.46 32.12 -25.39
N ASN A 168 8.49 31.76 -26.17
CA ASN A 168 9.75 32.50 -26.23
C ASN A 168 9.77 33.63 -27.27
N ARG A 169 8.70 33.89 -28.01
CA ARG A 169 8.58 34.95 -29.01
C ARG A 169 7.88 36.19 -28.45
N SER A 170 8.16 37.34 -29.06
CA SER A 170 7.40 38.55 -28.76
C SER A 170 5.96 38.45 -29.21
N LEU A 171 5.06 39.25 -28.60
CA LEU A 171 3.65 39.29 -28.96
C LEU A 171 3.45 39.58 -30.45
N ALA A 172 4.13 40.61 -31.00
CA ALA A 172 4.02 40.99 -32.39
C ALA A 172 4.42 39.87 -33.36
N GLN A 173 5.50 39.11 -33.02
CA GLN A 173 5.91 37.96 -33.81
C GLN A 173 4.87 36.84 -33.79
N ASN A 174 4.26 36.62 -32.62
CA ASN A 174 3.20 35.61 -32.47
C ASN A 174 1.93 36.02 -33.24
N GLN A 175 1.54 37.30 -33.19
CA GLN A 175 0.38 37.82 -33.96
C GLN A 175 0.55 37.58 -35.46
N LEU A 176 1.70 37.96 -36.02
CA LEU A 176 1.99 37.74 -37.45
C LEU A 176 1.95 36.23 -37.79
N TRP A 177 2.56 35.41 -36.97
CA TRP A 177 2.62 33.98 -37.23
C TRP A 177 1.23 33.30 -37.10
N VAL A 178 0.43 33.63 -36.08
CA VAL A 178 -0.92 33.09 -35.88
C VAL A 178 -1.81 33.50 -37.08
N ASN A 179 -1.74 34.75 -37.53
CA ASN A 179 -2.48 35.21 -38.70
C ASN A 179 -2.09 34.40 -39.94
N GLN A 180 -0.80 34.25 -40.24
CA GLN A 180 -0.32 33.46 -41.37
C GLN A 180 -0.83 32.01 -41.33
N VAL A 181 -0.72 31.33 -40.17
CA VAL A 181 -1.22 29.96 -40.00
C VAL A 181 -2.73 29.90 -40.28
N THR A 182 -3.48 30.83 -39.71
CA THR A 182 -4.95 30.90 -39.90
C THR A 182 -5.33 31.10 -41.37
N GLU A 183 -4.67 32.03 -42.08
CA GLU A 183 -4.91 32.29 -43.49
C GLU A 183 -4.59 31.09 -44.39
N ILE A 184 -3.46 30.41 -44.13
CA ILE A 184 -3.07 29.21 -44.89
C ILE A 184 -4.14 28.12 -44.73
N LEU A 185 -4.59 27.87 -43.49
CA LEU A 185 -5.63 26.88 -43.24
C LEU A 185 -6.95 27.23 -43.91
N PHE A 186 -7.39 28.46 -43.77
CA PHE A 186 -8.66 28.93 -44.37
C PHE A 186 -8.66 28.84 -45.89
N LYS A 187 -7.53 29.15 -46.54
CA LYS A 187 -7.37 29.02 -48.01
C LYS A 187 -7.29 27.54 -48.45
N ALA A 188 -6.64 26.71 -47.65
CA ALA A 188 -6.41 25.28 -47.98
C ALA A 188 -7.63 24.39 -47.67
N GLN A 189 -8.50 24.84 -46.79
CA GLN A 189 -9.68 24.10 -46.32
C GLN A 189 -10.91 25.00 -46.26
N PRO A 190 -11.61 25.13 -47.38
CA PRO A 190 -12.82 25.98 -47.48
C PRO A 190 -13.96 25.55 -46.55
N GLU A 191 -13.96 24.29 -46.13
CA GLU A 191 -14.91 23.74 -45.16
C GLU A 191 -14.75 24.26 -43.73
N ILE A 192 -13.70 25.00 -43.43
CA ILE A 192 -13.54 25.71 -42.16
C ILE A 192 -14.48 26.93 -42.16
N GLU A 193 -15.62 26.79 -41.52
CA GLU A 193 -16.64 27.85 -41.49
C GLU A 193 -16.21 29.07 -40.64
N ASN A 194 -15.34 28.87 -39.65
CA ASN A 194 -14.93 29.91 -38.68
C ASN A 194 -13.41 30.01 -38.50
N PRO A 195 -12.74 30.91 -39.22
CA PRO A 195 -11.29 31.11 -39.10
C PRO A 195 -10.88 31.64 -37.72
N ASP A 196 -11.77 32.36 -37.01
CA ASP A 196 -11.47 32.92 -35.68
C ASP A 196 -11.41 31.82 -34.62
N LEU A 197 -12.16 30.73 -34.78
CA LEU A 197 -12.06 29.56 -33.96
C LEU A 197 -10.65 28.95 -34.07
N ILE A 198 -10.14 28.77 -35.28
CA ILE A 198 -8.78 28.26 -35.52
C ILE A 198 -7.75 29.22 -34.94
N ARG A 199 -7.91 30.53 -35.15
CA ARG A 199 -7.03 31.56 -34.57
C ARG A 199 -6.98 31.44 -33.05
N ALA A 200 -8.12 31.34 -32.39
CA ALA A 200 -8.21 31.17 -30.94
C ALA A 200 -7.55 29.85 -30.46
N MET A 201 -7.77 28.74 -31.22
CA MET A 201 -7.10 27.47 -30.91
C MET A 201 -5.57 27.57 -31.02
N VAL A 202 -5.05 28.20 -32.08
CA VAL A 202 -3.60 28.40 -32.25
C VAL A 202 -3.00 29.24 -31.11
N TRP A 203 -3.72 30.26 -30.63
CA TRP A 203 -3.32 31.05 -29.47
C TRP A 203 -3.16 30.24 -28.17
N THR A 204 -3.80 29.08 -28.05
CA THR A 204 -3.61 28.21 -26.88
C THR A 204 -2.18 27.64 -26.77
N LEU A 205 -1.40 27.67 -27.85
CA LEU A 205 0.02 27.28 -27.86
C LEU A 205 0.91 28.31 -27.14
N CYS A 206 0.45 29.55 -26.96
CA CYS A 206 1.16 30.58 -26.20
C CYS A 206 0.64 30.59 -24.76
N ASN A 207 1.44 30.10 -23.80
CA ASN A 207 1.02 29.92 -22.41
C ASN A 207 0.43 31.20 -21.79
N ASP A 208 1.01 32.36 -22.07
CA ASP A 208 0.56 33.66 -21.53
C ASP A 208 -0.78 34.12 -22.12
N ARG A 209 -1.11 33.65 -23.31
CA ARG A 209 -2.34 34.03 -24.07
C ARG A 209 -3.41 32.93 -24.02
N ALA A 210 -3.03 31.71 -23.75
CA ALA A 210 -3.93 30.57 -23.67
C ALA A 210 -5.14 30.80 -22.73
N PRO A 211 -5.04 31.47 -21.57
CA PRO A 211 -6.19 31.76 -20.72
C PRO A 211 -7.25 32.64 -21.39
N PHE A 212 -6.82 33.65 -22.16
CA PHE A 212 -7.71 34.58 -22.88
C PHE A 212 -8.34 33.88 -24.08
N ALA A 213 -7.56 33.16 -24.89
CA ALA A 213 -8.05 32.35 -25.99
C ALA A 213 -9.10 31.35 -25.53
N ARG A 214 -8.88 30.64 -24.44
CA ARG A 214 -9.87 29.71 -23.85
C ARG A 214 -11.14 30.42 -23.36
N ASN A 215 -11.04 31.61 -22.78
CA ASN A 215 -12.20 32.37 -22.38
C ASN A 215 -13.04 32.75 -23.59
N TRP A 216 -12.42 33.16 -24.70
CA TRP A 216 -13.13 33.45 -25.96
C TRP A 216 -13.80 32.19 -26.53
N LEU A 217 -13.06 31.08 -26.60
CA LEU A 217 -13.57 29.75 -27.02
C LEU A 217 -14.77 29.28 -26.16
N ALA A 218 -14.81 29.67 -24.89
CA ALA A 218 -15.93 29.39 -23.98
C ALA A 218 -17.11 30.39 -24.12
N GLY A 219 -17.09 31.28 -25.10
CA GLY A 219 -18.11 32.31 -25.29
C GLY A 219 -18.14 33.34 -24.16
N ARG A 220 -17.05 33.55 -23.44
CA ARG A 220 -16.94 34.54 -22.36
C ARG A 220 -16.49 35.89 -22.90
N ARG A 221 -17.03 36.95 -22.32
CA ARG A 221 -16.60 38.30 -22.65
C ARG A 221 -15.15 38.54 -22.28
N LEU A 222 -14.42 39.19 -23.19
CA LEU A 222 -13.06 39.68 -22.96
C LEU A 222 -13.06 41.21 -23.06
N ALA A 223 -12.09 41.85 -22.42
CA ALA A 223 -11.83 43.27 -22.61
C ALA A 223 -11.38 43.53 -24.09
N GLN A 224 -11.81 44.65 -24.68
CA GLN A 224 -11.54 44.97 -26.09
C GLN A 224 -10.05 44.88 -26.43
N TRP A 225 -9.19 45.41 -25.60
CA TRP A 225 -7.74 45.35 -25.82
C TRP A 225 -7.18 43.91 -25.89
N LYS A 226 -7.86 42.94 -25.23
CA LYS A 226 -7.50 41.53 -25.35
C LYS A 226 -7.98 40.92 -26.65
N LEU A 227 -9.18 41.32 -27.11
CA LEU A 227 -9.67 40.92 -28.41
C LEU A 227 -8.77 41.43 -29.53
N ASP A 228 -8.36 42.71 -29.44
CA ASP A 228 -7.42 43.33 -30.38
C ASP A 228 -6.07 42.63 -30.38
N GLU A 229 -5.56 42.29 -29.19
CA GLU A 229 -4.29 41.57 -29.02
C GLU A 229 -4.33 40.18 -29.69
N LEU A 230 -5.44 39.47 -29.58
CA LEU A 230 -5.62 38.14 -30.17
C LEU A 230 -6.13 38.17 -31.61
N GLY A 231 -6.57 39.30 -32.09
CA GLY A 231 -7.21 39.47 -33.40
C GLY A 231 -8.54 38.71 -33.50
N LEU A 232 -9.33 38.68 -32.41
CA LEU A 232 -10.59 37.96 -32.29
C LEU A 232 -11.77 38.96 -32.23
N PRO A 233 -12.94 38.62 -32.81
CA PRO A 233 -14.14 39.45 -32.77
C PRO A 233 -14.79 39.43 -31.38
N ASP A 234 -15.54 40.50 -31.07
CA ASP A 234 -16.40 40.54 -29.88
C ASP A 234 -17.70 39.78 -30.15
N LEU A 235 -18.01 38.82 -29.29
CA LEU A 235 -19.20 37.97 -29.33
C LEU A 235 -20.38 38.55 -28.53
N SER A 236 -20.26 39.76 -27.97
CA SER A 236 -21.22 40.28 -26.99
C SER A 236 -22.57 40.71 -27.57
N GLY A 237 -22.66 40.94 -28.88
CA GLY A 237 -23.87 41.35 -29.57
C GLY A 237 -24.78 40.21 -30.05
N GLU A 238 -24.33 38.96 -29.94
CA GLU A 238 -25.05 37.82 -30.50
C GLU A 238 -25.85 37.04 -29.44
N ASN A 239 -26.80 36.20 -29.92
CA ASN A 239 -27.51 35.29 -29.03
C ASN A 239 -26.52 34.25 -28.45
N ARG A 240 -26.21 34.38 -27.19
CA ARG A 240 -25.22 33.58 -26.47
C ARG A 240 -25.45 32.07 -26.62
N GLU A 241 -26.68 31.60 -26.56
CA GLU A 241 -27.01 30.18 -26.65
C GLU A 241 -26.85 29.64 -28.09
N SER A 242 -27.13 30.46 -29.11
CA SER A 242 -26.89 30.08 -30.51
C SER A 242 -25.40 30.01 -30.81
N VAL A 243 -24.65 31.04 -30.43
CA VAL A 243 -23.17 31.07 -30.58
C VAL A 243 -22.52 29.90 -29.84
N ALA A 244 -22.94 29.64 -28.61
CA ALA A 244 -22.42 28.53 -27.84
C ALA A 244 -22.65 27.16 -28.50
N TRP A 245 -23.82 26.99 -29.12
CA TRP A 245 -24.14 25.77 -29.84
C TRP A 245 -23.27 25.59 -31.08
N GLU A 246 -23.15 26.61 -31.90
CA GLU A 246 -22.32 26.59 -33.10
C GLU A 246 -20.85 26.37 -32.78
N MET A 247 -20.32 27.10 -31.80
CA MET A 247 -18.94 26.88 -31.32
C MET A 247 -18.70 25.46 -30.79
N THR A 248 -19.68 24.89 -30.07
CA THR A 248 -19.60 23.50 -29.62
C THR A 248 -19.43 22.53 -30.78
N LEU A 249 -20.30 22.69 -31.83
CA LEU A 249 -20.25 21.83 -33.00
C LEU A 249 -18.94 21.99 -33.80
N GLN A 250 -18.46 23.23 -33.94
CA GLN A 250 -17.23 23.53 -34.66
C GLN A 250 -15.98 23.01 -33.89
N ILE A 251 -15.96 23.13 -32.57
CA ILE A 251 -14.90 22.54 -31.74
C ILE A 251 -14.88 21.01 -31.86
N LEU A 252 -16.04 20.37 -31.78
CA LEU A 252 -16.15 18.92 -31.94
C LEU A 252 -15.84 18.47 -33.38
N GLN A 253 -16.08 19.29 -34.37
CA GLN A 253 -15.64 19.08 -35.75
C GLN A 253 -14.11 19.10 -35.81
N ALA A 254 -13.49 20.16 -35.28
CA ALA A 254 -12.03 20.29 -35.25
C ALA A 254 -11.33 19.16 -34.48
N ILE A 255 -11.95 18.68 -33.38
CA ILE A 255 -11.48 17.50 -32.66
C ILE A 255 -11.58 16.24 -33.53
N GLY A 256 -12.73 16.06 -34.22
CA GLY A 256 -12.98 14.90 -35.07
C GLY A 256 -12.06 14.78 -36.29
N ASP A 257 -11.34 15.84 -36.66
CA ASP A 257 -10.27 15.77 -37.66
C ASP A 257 -8.92 15.32 -37.05
N TYR A 258 -8.76 15.49 -35.75
CA TYR A 258 -7.54 15.14 -35.02
C TYR A 258 -7.65 13.77 -34.33
N SER A 259 -8.70 13.53 -33.55
CA SER A 259 -8.87 12.33 -32.73
C SER A 259 -10.35 12.14 -32.33
N THR A 260 -10.68 11.00 -31.75
CA THR A 260 -12.00 10.73 -31.18
C THR A 260 -12.30 11.67 -30.00
N ALA A 261 -13.53 12.16 -29.89
CA ALA A 261 -14.02 12.84 -28.69
C ALA A 261 -14.76 11.86 -27.79
N LEU A 262 -14.30 11.67 -26.54
CA LEU A 262 -15.05 10.99 -25.48
C LEU A 262 -15.69 12.04 -24.57
N ILE A 263 -17.00 12.24 -24.69
CA ILE A 263 -17.78 13.21 -23.92
C ILE A 263 -18.49 12.47 -22.80
N CYS A 264 -18.10 12.73 -21.56
CA CYS A 264 -18.65 12.09 -20.37
C CYS A 264 -19.55 13.06 -19.58
N PHE A 265 -20.83 12.73 -19.48
CA PHE A 265 -21.79 13.44 -18.64
C PHE A 265 -21.85 12.73 -17.27
N ASP A 266 -21.59 13.46 -16.21
CA ASP A 266 -21.60 12.97 -14.83
C ASP A 266 -22.56 13.79 -13.97
N ARG A 267 -22.99 13.24 -12.85
CA ARG A 267 -23.86 13.92 -11.85
C ARG A 267 -25.18 14.43 -12.44
N LEU A 268 -25.78 13.61 -13.28
CA LEU A 268 -27.11 13.85 -13.84
C LEU A 268 -28.22 13.68 -12.78
N ASP A 269 -27.89 13.04 -11.66
CA ASP A 269 -28.80 12.81 -10.55
C ASP A 269 -29.06 14.16 -9.83
N THR A 270 -30.31 14.56 -9.70
CA THR A 270 -30.70 15.73 -8.91
C THR A 270 -31.10 15.31 -7.51
N ASP A 271 -30.70 16.09 -6.51
CA ASP A 271 -31.20 15.96 -5.14
C ASP A 271 -32.73 16.16 -5.14
N GLU A 272 -33.45 15.27 -4.48
CA GLU A 272 -34.91 15.22 -4.42
C GLU A 272 -35.58 16.49 -3.83
N ALA A 273 -34.77 17.41 -3.26
CA ALA A 273 -35.23 18.60 -2.56
C ALA A 273 -35.56 19.81 -3.45
N GLN A 274 -35.39 19.74 -4.80
CA GLN A 274 -35.70 20.86 -5.68
C GLN A 274 -37.12 20.73 -6.26
N GLU A 275 -37.96 21.73 -5.99
CA GLU A 275 -39.39 21.80 -6.33
C GLU A 275 -39.76 21.75 -7.83
N THR A 276 -38.80 21.62 -8.74
CA THR A 276 -39.02 21.43 -10.19
C THR A 276 -38.32 20.19 -10.71
N PRO A 277 -38.69 18.98 -10.26
CA PRO A 277 -38.10 17.76 -10.74
C PRO A 277 -38.43 17.57 -12.22
N ASN A 278 -37.48 17.04 -12.99
CA ASN A 278 -37.57 16.60 -14.38
C ASN A 278 -37.24 17.61 -15.49
N ARG A 279 -37.32 18.94 -15.33
CA ARG A 279 -36.99 19.87 -16.41
C ARG A 279 -35.53 19.92 -16.79
N LYS A 280 -34.66 19.78 -15.81
CA LYS A 280 -33.21 19.86 -16.01
C LYS A 280 -32.65 18.63 -16.72
N GLU A 281 -32.97 17.44 -16.21
CA GLU A 281 -32.54 16.17 -16.80
C GLU A 281 -33.09 16.02 -18.23
N GLN A 282 -34.36 16.38 -18.44
CA GLN A 282 -35.00 16.37 -19.75
C GLN A 282 -34.34 17.34 -20.74
N ALA A 283 -33.99 18.53 -20.28
CA ALA A 283 -33.34 19.54 -21.12
C ALA A 283 -31.89 19.15 -21.47
N ILE A 284 -31.14 18.54 -20.52
CA ILE A 284 -29.80 18.01 -20.79
C ILE A 284 -29.89 16.88 -21.80
N ALA A 285 -30.77 15.96 -21.57
CA ALA A 285 -30.93 14.83 -22.45
C ALA A 285 -31.39 15.22 -23.84
N SER A 286 -32.32 16.20 -23.97
CA SER A 286 -32.69 16.81 -25.29
C SER A 286 -31.47 17.49 -25.94
N CYS A 287 -30.60 18.10 -25.16
CA CYS A 287 -29.35 18.69 -25.66
C CYS A 287 -28.40 17.59 -26.19
N VAL A 288 -28.25 16.48 -25.48
CA VAL A 288 -27.43 15.32 -25.92
C VAL A 288 -28.01 14.72 -27.22
N ASP A 289 -29.31 14.52 -27.30
CA ASP A 289 -29.98 13.96 -28.51
C ASP A 289 -29.74 14.86 -29.73
N ARG A 290 -29.98 16.17 -29.57
CA ARG A 290 -29.69 17.15 -30.64
C ARG A 290 -28.21 17.18 -31.01
N LEU A 291 -27.31 17.04 -30.05
CA LEU A 291 -25.89 16.98 -30.30
C LEU A 291 -25.55 15.76 -31.17
N CYS A 292 -26.08 14.59 -30.82
CA CYS A 292 -25.93 13.38 -31.63
C CYS A 292 -26.44 13.58 -33.07
N ASP A 293 -27.64 14.16 -33.26
CA ASP A 293 -28.22 14.36 -34.57
C ASP A 293 -27.41 15.35 -35.43
N ASN A 294 -26.98 16.47 -34.85
CA ASN A 294 -26.13 17.44 -35.58
C ASN A 294 -24.77 16.83 -35.93
N LEU A 295 -24.19 16.05 -35.00
CA LEU A 295 -22.92 15.39 -35.24
C LEU A 295 -23.00 14.30 -36.32
N ARG A 296 -24.14 13.64 -36.51
CA ARG A 296 -24.36 12.66 -37.61
C ARG A 296 -24.43 13.29 -38.99
N GLN A 297 -24.78 14.56 -39.08
CA GLN A 297 -24.93 15.28 -40.35
C GLN A 297 -23.60 15.79 -40.94
N LYS A 298 -22.56 15.88 -40.14
CA LYS A 298 -21.24 16.40 -40.56
C LYS A 298 -20.22 15.27 -40.73
N GLU A 299 -19.49 15.26 -41.83
CA GLU A 299 -18.39 14.34 -42.06
C GLU A 299 -17.19 14.66 -41.17
N ARG A 300 -16.57 13.63 -40.62
CA ARG A 300 -15.40 13.72 -39.76
C ARG A 300 -14.51 12.50 -39.95
N ARG A 301 -13.23 12.68 -39.70
CA ARG A 301 -12.26 11.57 -39.77
C ARG A 301 -12.45 10.58 -38.61
N TYR A 302 -12.64 11.09 -37.40
CA TYR A 302 -12.82 10.30 -36.18
C TYR A 302 -14.22 10.49 -35.61
N GLY A 303 -14.66 9.48 -34.84
CA GLY A 303 -16.00 9.48 -34.26
C GLY A 303 -16.12 10.24 -32.94
N VAL A 304 -17.34 10.22 -32.39
CA VAL A 304 -17.63 10.76 -31.06
C VAL A 304 -18.32 9.69 -30.23
N VAL A 305 -17.85 9.49 -29.00
CA VAL A 305 -18.47 8.64 -27.99
C VAL A 305 -19.03 9.53 -26.90
N LEU A 306 -20.35 9.47 -26.68
CA LEU A 306 -21.05 10.15 -25.59
C LEU A 306 -21.34 9.08 -24.52
N LEU A 307 -20.92 9.32 -23.30
CA LEU A 307 -21.16 8.44 -22.16
C LEU A 307 -21.87 9.21 -21.06
N SER A 308 -23.12 8.87 -20.79
CA SER A 308 -23.89 9.43 -19.68
C SER A 308 -23.86 8.49 -18.50
N VAL A 309 -23.47 8.99 -17.32
CA VAL A 309 -23.38 8.19 -16.10
C VAL A 309 -24.40 8.71 -15.10
N MET A 310 -25.27 7.83 -14.59
CA MET A 310 -26.37 8.18 -13.70
C MET A 310 -26.79 7.02 -12.81
N THR A 311 -27.73 7.29 -11.88
CA THR A 311 -28.34 6.22 -11.08
C THR A 311 -29.40 5.46 -11.88
N PRO A 312 -29.70 4.20 -11.53
CA PRO A 312 -30.82 3.46 -12.11
C PRO A 312 -32.15 4.19 -11.98
N ALA A 313 -32.41 4.84 -10.84
CA ALA A 313 -33.62 5.62 -10.62
C ALA A 313 -33.75 6.79 -11.63
N THR A 314 -32.69 7.57 -11.81
CA THR A 314 -32.68 8.67 -12.81
C THR A 314 -32.96 8.14 -14.23
N TRP A 315 -32.36 6.99 -14.57
CA TRP A 315 -32.59 6.39 -15.89
C TRP A 315 -34.00 5.88 -16.06
N TYR A 316 -34.46 4.95 -15.23
CA TYR A 316 -35.73 4.25 -15.43
C TYR A 316 -36.98 5.13 -15.17
N GLU A 317 -36.86 6.07 -14.22
CA GLU A 317 -38.02 6.90 -13.83
C GLU A 317 -38.11 8.23 -14.63
N LYS A 318 -36.94 8.82 -14.97
CA LYS A 318 -36.91 10.18 -15.53
C LYS A 318 -36.53 10.24 -17.01
N ILE A 319 -35.67 9.35 -17.51
CA ILE A 319 -35.11 9.47 -18.88
C ILE A 319 -35.74 8.45 -19.84
N GLU A 320 -35.73 7.17 -19.49
CA GLU A 320 -36.25 6.11 -20.37
C GLU A 320 -37.72 6.32 -20.78
N PRO A 321 -38.65 6.76 -19.89
CA PRO A 321 -40.04 6.94 -20.25
C PRO A 321 -40.30 8.01 -21.32
N LEU A 322 -39.37 9.01 -21.40
CA LEU A 322 -39.53 10.15 -22.30
C LEU A 322 -39.17 9.82 -23.75
N TRP A 323 -38.25 8.91 -23.97
CA TRP A 323 -37.67 8.70 -25.30
C TRP A 323 -37.83 7.32 -25.88
N GLY A 324 -38.33 6.37 -25.11
CA GLY A 324 -38.37 4.97 -25.50
C GLY A 324 -36.95 4.38 -25.66
N LYS A 325 -36.84 3.11 -25.47
CA LYS A 325 -35.55 2.37 -25.42
C LYS A 325 -34.60 2.58 -26.61
N ARG A 326 -35.13 2.89 -27.79
CA ARG A 326 -34.34 3.05 -29.03
C ARG A 326 -33.60 4.38 -29.15
N ARG A 327 -34.15 5.47 -28.64
CA ARG A 327 -33.58 6.82 -28.83
C ARG A 327 -32.57 7.19 -27.75
N ALA A 328 -32.91 6.90 -26.51
CA ALA A 328 -32.09 7.30 -25.37
C ALA A 328 -30.70 6.62 -25.31
N MET A 329 -30.53 5.50 -26.02
CA MET A 329 -29.33 4.65 -25.91
C MET A 329 -28.58 4.42 -27.22
N GLY A 330 -29.00 5.05 -28.31
CA GLY A 330 -28.46 4.64 -29.62
C GLY A 330 -28.69 3.15 -29.91
N GLY A 331 -29.65 2.50 -29.21
CA GLY A 331 -30.03 1.11 -29.37
C GLY A 331 -29.23 0.10 -28.53
N ALA A 332 -28.31 0.53 -27.66
CA ALA A 332 -27.54 -0.35 -26.77
C ALA A 332 -28.19 -0.42 -25.37
N GLU A 333 -28.11 -1.58 -24.71
CA GLU A 333 -28.51 -1.72 -23.31
C GLU A 333 -27.60 -0.91 -22.37
N PRO A 334 -28.12 -0.36 -21.27
CA PRO A 334 -27.30 0.31 -20.26
C PRO A 334 -26.19 -0.61 -19.77
N ILE A 335 -25.08 -0.01 -19.41
CA ILE A 335 -23.95 -0.70 -18.78
C ILE A 335 -24.15 -0.57 -17.28
N GLU A 336 -24.33 -1.68 -16.59
CA GLU A 336 -24.35 -1.67 -15.14
C GLU A 336 -22.92 -1.64 -14.59
N LEU A 337 -22.67 -0.74 -13.64
CA LEU A 337 -21.43 -0.71 -12.88
C LEU A 337 -21.48 -1.79 -11.82
N ASP A 338 -20.32 -2.41 -11.59
CA ASP A 338 -20.20 -3.52 -10.65
C ASP A 338 -20.45 -3.03 -9.21
N THR A 339 -21.15 -3.85 -8.41
CA THR A 339 -21.17 -3.71 -6.96
C THR A 339 -19.89 -4.35 -6.41
N PRO A 340 -19.09 -3.65 -5.60
CA PRO A 340 -17.85 -4.22 -5.10
C PRO A 340 -18.15 -5.39 -4.16
N ASP A 341 -17.44 -6.50 -4.31
CA ASP A 341 -17.42 -7.61 -3.36
C ASP A 341 -16.36 -7.37 -2.25
N SER A 342 -16.29 -8.27 -1.28
CA SER A 342 -15.39 -8.12 -0.13
C SER A 342 -13.91 -8.12 -0.50
N GLU A 343 -13.53 -8.86 -1.54
CA GLU A 343 -12.17 -8.90 -2.06
C GLU A 343 -11.81 -7.57 -2.73
N THR A 344 -12.72 -7.06 -3.54
CA THR A 344 -12.60 -5.75 -4.20
C THR A 344 -12.46 -4.61 -3.18
N ILE A 345 -13.26 -4.61 -2.11
CA ILE A 345 -13.16 -3.58 -1.05
C ILE A 345 -11.82 -3.65 -0.35
N SER A 346 -11.39 -4.84 0.04
CA SER A 346 -10.09 -5.03 0.68
C SER A 346 -8.95 -4.54 -0.24
N ALA A 347 -9.03 -4.82 -1.54
CA ALA A 347 -8.07 -4.35 -2.53
C ALA A 347 -8.10 -2.83 -2.71
N ILE A 348 -9.29 -2.20 -2.72
CA ILE A 348 -9.42 -0.73 -2.79
C ILE A 348 -8.81 -0.07 -1.55
N VAL A 349 -9.15 -0.56 -0.34
CA VAL A 349 -8.61 -0.03 0.91
C VAL A 349 -7.09 -0.19 0.95
N ALA A 350 -6.57 -1.34 0.55
CA ALA A 350 -5.13 -1.58 0.45
C ALA A 350 -4.43 -0.61 -0.51
N GLN A 351 -5.06 -0.28 -1.64
CA GLN A 351 -4.52 0.70 -2.59
C GLN A 351 -4.51 2.13 -2.03
N TRP A 352 -5.48 2.50 -1.18
CA TRP A 352 -5.46 3.77 -0.46
C TRP A 352 -4.34 3.84 0.57
N LEU A 353 -4.07 2.74 1.27
CA LEU A 353 -3.05 2.65 2.31
C LEU A 353 -1.62 2.53 1.75
N HIS A 354 -1.45 1.91 0.59
CA HIS A 354 -0.12 1.69 0.00
C HIS A 354 0.73 2.97 -0.19
N PRO A 355 0.21 4.10 -0.75
CA PRO A 355 0.98 5.34 -0.84
C PRO A 355 1.31 5.95 0.53
N PHE A 356 0.44 5.76 1.53
CA PHE A 356 0.65 6.21 2.89
C PHE A 356 1.84 5.48 3.51
N TYR A 357 1.83 4.15 3.53
CA TYR A 357 2.92 3.35 4.09
C TYR A 357 4.24 3.52 3.33
N ASN A 358 4.19 3.64 2.01
CA ASN A 358 5.39 3.90 1.20
C ASN A 358 6.04 5.26 1.53
N ARG A 359 5.24 6.30 1.77
CA ARG A 359 5.74 7.62 2.18
C ARG A 359 6.49 7.55 3.50
N HIS A 360 5.99 6.76 4.45
CA HIS A 360 6.61 6.53 5.75
C HIS A 360 7.68 5.43 5.73
N ARG A 361 7.89 4.75 4.59
CA ARG A 361 8.82 3.60 4.42
C ARG A 361 8.51 2.43 5.35
N LEU A 362 7.24 2.20 5.64
CA LEU A 362 6.74 1.16 6.52
C LEU A 362 6.19 -0.03 5.73
N ILE A 363 6.27 -1.21 6.34
CA ILE A 363 5.68 -2.45 5.84
C ILE A 363 4.66 -2.92 6.88
N PRO A 364 3.35 -2.74 6.61
CA PRO A 364 2.31 -3.14 7.55
C PRO A 364 2.16 -4.67 7.63
N PRO A 365 1.60 -5.21 8.72
CA PRO A 365 1.35 -6.65 8.89
C PRO A 365 0.40 -7.22 7.84
N THR A 366 -0.64 -6.47 7.47
CA THR A 366 -1.56 -6.80 6.38
C THR A 366 -1.72 -5.60 5.44
N PRO A 367 -2.07 -5.81 4.17
CA PRO A 367 -2.27 -4.71 3.22
C PRO A 367 -3.34 -3.70 3.65
N VAL A 368 -4.31 -4.11 4.49
CA VAL A 368 -5.43 -3.30 4.96
C VAL A 368 -5.25 -2.77 6.39
N TYR A 369 -4.12 -3.07 7.06
CA TYR A 369 -3.85 -2.58 8.41
C TYR A 369 -4.01 -1.04 8.49
N PRO A 370 -4.65 -0.46 9.53
CA PRO A 370 -5.01 -1.04 10.82
C PRO A 370 -6.37 -1.76 10.85
N PHE A 371 -7.06 -1.87 9.73
CA PHE A 371 -8.35 -2.55 9.69
C PHE A 371 -8.20 -4.07 9.69
N ASP A 372 -9.19 -4.75 10.28
CA ASP A 372 -9.34 -6.19 10.16
C ASP A 372 -10.16 -6.54 8.89
N THR A 373 -9.76 -7.58 8.19
CA THR A 373 -10.47 -8.11 7.03
C THR A 373 -11.91 -8.50 7.38
N ILE A 374 -12.14 -9.01 8.61
CA ILE A 374 -13.48 -9.38 9.10
C ILE A 374 -14.37 -8.13 9.25
N GLN A 375 -13.79 -7.03 9.74
CA GLN A 375 -14.52 -5.75 9.85
C GLN A 375 -14.93 -5.23 8.47
N LEU A 376 -14.02 -5.24 7.50
CA LEU A 376 -14.32 -4.82 6.12
C LEU A 376 -15.39 -5.72 5.47
N GLN A 377 -15.37 -7.03 5.75
CA GLN A 377 -16.41 -7.96 5.30
C GLN A 377 -17.78 -7.71 5.97
N ALA A 378 -17.81 -7.26 7.22
CA ALA A 378 -19.05 -6.93 7.91
C ALA A 378 -19.76 -5.73 7.27
N LEU A 379 -19.02 -4.70 6.83
CA LEU A 379 -19.56 -3.53 6.14
C LEU A 379 -20.34 -3.90 4.86
N MET A 380 -19.93 -4.98 4.19
CA MET A 380 -20.65 -5.50 3.01
C MET A 380 -22.03 -6.05 3.32
N ARG A 381 -22.20 -6.67 4.50
CA ARG A 381 -23.50 -7.21 4.92
C ARG A 381 -24.52 -6.11 5.20
N GLU A 382 -24.02 -4.90 5.47
CA GLU A 382 -24.85 -3.70 5.67
C GLU A 382 -25.20 -2.99 4.36
N ASN A 383 -24.80 -3.52 3.19
CA ASN A 383 -25.01 -2.95 1.85
C ASN A 383 -24.53 -1.50 1.71
N LEU A 384 -23.43 -1.15 2.38
CA LEU A 384 -22.85 0.19 2.30
C LEU A 384 -22.28 0.47 0.91
N SER A 385 -22.41 1.70 0.46
CA SER A 385 -21.75 2.19 -0.74
C SER A 385 -20.24 2.31 -0.53
N LEU A 386 -19.48 2.34 -1.62
CA LEU A 386 -18.03 2.56 -1.55
C LEU A 386 -17.67 3.88 -0.85
N THR A 387 -18.50 4.93 -1.02
CA THR A 387 -18.33 6.21 -0.32
C THR A 387 -18.45 6.03 1.18
N GLU A 388 -19.51 5.35 1.66
CA GLU A 388 -19.74 5.09 3.08
C GLU A 388 -18.64 4.21 3.69
N ILE A 389 -18.10 3.26 2.92
CA ILE A 389 -16.96 2.43 3.35
C ILE A 389 -15.69 3.30 3.52
N ILE A 390 -15.41 4.22 2.61
CA ILE A 390 -14.26 5.12 2.76
C ILE A 390 -14.46 6.09 3.92
N GLU A 391 -15.66 6.58 4.16
CA GLU A 391 -16.02 7.39 5.35
C GLU A 391 -15.83 6.59 6.64
N TRP A 392 -16.23 5.33 6.64
CA TRP A 392 -15.98 4.44 7.76
C TRP A 392 -14.47 4.23 7.99
N CYS A 393 -13.69 4.01 6.93
CA CYS A 393 -12.24 3.92 7.01
C CYS A 393 -11.64 5.23 7.57
N GLU A 394 -12.12 6.40 7.13
CA GLU A 394 -11.69 7.70 7.65
C GLU A 394 -11.93 7.81 9.17
N ALA A 395 -13.12 7.43 9.63
CA ALA A 395 -13.49 7.50 11.05
C ALA A 395 -12.75 6.48 11.94
N ASN A 396 -12.35 5.34 11.37
CA ASN A 396 -11.76 4.21 12.09
C ASN A 396 -10.25 4.03 11.82
N PHE A 397 -9.60 4.93 11.09
CA PHE A 397 -8.15 4.91 10.89
C PHE A 397 -7.46 5.42 12.16
N LYS A 398 -7.23 4.52 13.11
CA LYS A 398 -6.69 4.82 14.44
C LYS A 398 -5.58 3.84 14.79
N PRO A 399 -4.63 4.23 15.67
CA PRO A 399 -3.66 3.31 16.24
C PRO A 399 -4.34 2.09 16.85
N VAL A 400 -3.79 0.92 16.58
CA VAL A 400 -4.26 -0.34 17.18
C VAL A 400 -3.62 -0.49 18.54
N GLU A 401 -4.45 -0.76 19.56
CA GLU A 401 -3.93 -1.13 20.88
C GLU A 401 -3.22 -2.48 20.76
N VAL A 402 -1.93 -2.48 21.01
CA VAL A 402 -1.12 -3.70 21.02
C VAL A 402 -1.28 -4.37 22.38
N ASP A 403 -1.62 -5.65 22.40
CA ASP A 403 -1.63 -6.46 23.63
C ASP A 403 -0.25 -6.29 24.34
N PRO A 404 -0.25 -5.94 25.62
CA PRO A 404 0.98 -5.86 26.38
C PRO A 404 1.86 -7.12 26.27
N LEU A 405 1.26 -8.31 26.14
CA LEU A 405 1.98 -9.57 25.96
C LEU A 405 2.66 -9.67 24.60
N GLU A 406 2.01 -9.25 23.51
CA GLU A 406 2.63 -9.21 22.17
C GLU A 406 3.85 -8.29 22.15
N ARG A 407 3.81 -7.15 22.86
CA ARG A 407 5.00 -6.27 22.98
C ARG A 407 6.16 -6.96 23.67
N VAL A 408 5.89 -7.74 24.72
CA VAL A 408 6.93 -8.49 25.42
C VAL A 408 7.49 -9.58 24.50
N GLU A 409 6.62 -10.29 23.76
CA GLU A 409 7.02 -11.35 22.83
C GLU A 409 7.92 -10.81 21.71
N GLU A 410 7.54 -9.72 21.04
CA GLU A 410 8.39 -9.07 20.03
C GLU A 410 9.75 -8.61 20.58
N ALA A 411 9.75 -8.07 21.78
CA ALA A 411 10.99 -7.63 22.43
C ALA A 411 11.87 -8.83 22.84
N PHE A 412 11.24 -9.93 23.27
CA PHE A 412 11.90 -11.17 23.63
C PHE A 412 12.54 -11.84 22.42
N ASP A 413 11.82 -11.98 21.31
CA ASP A 413 12.35 -12.57 20.07
C ASP A 413 13.55 -11.78 19.53
N ARG A 414 13.49 -10.45 19.59
CA ARG A 414 14.64 -9.61 19.25
C ARG A 414 15.82 -9.80 20.19
N ALA A 415 15.56 -9.95 21.49
CA ALA A 415 16.58 -10.19 22.48
C ALA A 415 17.24 -11.58 22.33
N VAL A 416 16.45 -12.61 22.00
CA VAL A 416 16.97 -13.98 21.73
C VAL A 416 17.90 -13.98 20.51
N ALA A 417 17.60 -13.16 19.50
CA ALA A 417 18.41 -13.05 18.28
C ALA A 417 19.75 -12.31 18.46
N ASN A 418 20.02 -11.73 19.64
CA ASN A 418 21.29 -11.06 19.92
C ASN A 418 22.46 -12.06 20.10
N ASP A 419 23.69 -11.56 19.96
CA ASP A 419 24.88 -12.33 20.28
C ASP A 419 25.09 -12.43 21.80
N TRP A 420 24.99 -13.63 22.33
CA TRP A 420 25.14 -13.95 23.76
C TRP A 420 26.48 -14.60 24.11
N SER A 421 27.44 -14.67 23.18
CA SER A 421 28.71 -15.39 23.35
C SER A 421 29.47 -14.95 24.63
N ALA A 422 29.53 -13.65 24.88
CA ALA A 422 30.21 -13.11 26.07
C ALA A 422 29.46 -13.43 27.38
N ALA A 423 28.12 -13.38 27.37
CA ALA A 423 27.29 -13.66 28.54
C ALA A 423 27.25 -15.15 28.90
N PHE A 424 27.49 -16.01 27.92
CA PHE A 424 27.58 -17.47 28.12
C PHE A 424 28.78 -17.89 28.96
N GLU A 425 29.84 -17.09 29.02
CA GLU A 425 31.03 -17.31 29.85
C GLU A 425 30.99 -16.57 31.18
N ASP A 426 29.97 -15.74 31.43
CA ASP A 426 29.81 -14.93 32.63
C ASP A 426 28.89 -15.62 33.66
N ASP A 427 29.52 -16.20 34.72
CA ASP A 427 28.80 -16.86 35.80
C ASP A 427 27.78 -15.96 36.49
N ILE A 428 28.09 -14.66 36.62
CA ILE A 428 27.23 -13.70 37.28
C ILE A 428 25.97 -13.46 36.42
N ALA A 429 26.15 -13.32 35.11
CA ALA A 429 25.03 -13.15 34.17
C ALA A 429 24.13 -14.39 34.17
N ILE A 430 24.71 -15.59 34.14
CA ILE A 430 23.98 -16.86 34.20
C ILE A 430 23.19 -16.97 35.52
N ALA A 431 23.83 -16.71 36.66
CA ALA A 431 23.18 -16.78 37.99
C ALA A 431 22.02 -15.75 38.09
N ALA A 432 22.22 -14.53 37.59
CA ALA A 432 21.21 -13.48 37.59
C ALA A 432 19.99 -13.84 36.70
N ALA A 433 20.22 -14.37 35.50
CA ALA A 433 19.16 -14.80 34.59
C ALA A 433 18.36 -15.97 35.20
N LEU A 434 19.01 -16.95 35.79
CA LEU A 434 18.35 -18.07 36.47
C LEU A 434 17.55 -17.60 37.69
N SER A 435 18.13 -16.75 38.55
CA SER A 435 17.45 -16.20 39.73
C SER A 435 16.21 -15.40 39.33
N PHE A 436 16.34 -14.52 38.32
CA PHE A 436 15.21 -13.72 37.80
C PHE A 436 14.10 -14.60 37.24
N THR A 437 14.44 -15.58 36.39
CA THR A 437 13.45 -16.48 35.80
C THR A 437 12.71 -17.28 36.86
N LEU A 438 13.43 -17.84 37.83
CA LEU A 438 12.79 -18.59 38.92
C LEU A 438 11.94 -17.70 39.83
N GLN A 439 12.33 -16.43 40.05
CA GLN A 439 11.48 -15.43 40.71
C GLN A 439 10.19 -15.17 39.96
N ALA A 440 10.24 -15.08 38.62
CA ALA A 440 9.07 -14.90 37.78
C ALA A 440 8.10 -16.11 37.86
N LEU A 441 8.67 -17.32 38.06
CA LEU A 441 7.91 -18.57 38.15
C LEU A 441 7.41 -18.87 39.58
N VAL A 442 7.61 -17.99 40.57
CA VAL A 442 7.07 -18.18 41.93
C VAL A 442 5.54 -18.33 41.86
N GLY A 443 5.04 -19.33 42.59
CA GLY A 443 3.63 -19.76 42.56
C GLY A 443 3.31 -20.82 41.50
N GLN A 444 4.27 -21.17 40.64
CA GLN A 444 4.09 -22.22 39.63
C GLN A 444 4.69 -23.56 40.11
N THR A 445 4.14 -24.66 39.62
CA THR A 445 4.68 -26.00 39.81
C THR A 445 5.49 -26.41 38.58
N VAL A 446 6.80 -26.48 38.69
CA VAL A 446 7.70 -26.87 37.61
C VAL A 446 8.47 -28.12 38.01
N ALA A 447 8.47 -29.13 37.15
CA ALA A 447 9.13 -30.42 37.39
C ALA A 447 8.78 -31.09 38.74
N GLY A 448 7.53 -30.90 39.20
CA GLY A 448 7.03 -31.47 40.46
C GLY A 448 7.42 -30.70 41.72
N VAL A 449 8.00 -29.50 41.58
CA VAL A 449 8.31 -28.60 42.70
C VAL A 449 7.44 -27.34 42.57
N GLU A 450 6.66 -27.06 43.59
CA GLU A 450 5.94 -25.79 43.73
C GLU A 450 6.96 -24.76 44.28
N ILE A 451 7.22 -23.68 43.50
CA ILE A 451 8.19 -22.64 43.85
C ILE A 451 7.51 -21.61 44.76
N GLU A 452 7.89 -21.56 46.04
CA GLU A 452 7.32 -20.60 46.99
C GLU A 452 8.11 -19.29 47.06
N ALA A 453 9.45 -19.36 46.99
CA ALA A 453 10.30 -18.19 47.00
C ALA A 453 11.70 -18.46 46.43
N VAL A 454 12.31 -17.42 45.89
CA VAL A 454 13.73 -17.43 45.48
C VAL A 454 14.45 -16.33 46.24
N SER A 455 15.63 -16.63 46.79
CA SER A 455 16.37 -15.68 47.63
C SER A 455 17.86 -15.74 47.35
N ASP A 456 18.45 -14.61 47.05
CA ASP A 456 19.90 -14.42 46.87
C ASP A 456 20.66 -14.40 48.24
N ARG A 457 19.91 -14.47 49.35
CA ARG A 457 20.45 -14.50 50.70
C ARG A 457 20.61 -15.94 51.19
N VAL A 458 21.78 -16.53 50.96
CA VAL A 458 22.12 -17.84 51.48
C VAL A 458 22.91 -17.69 52.80
N THR A 459 22.30 -18.10 53.90
CA THR A 459 22.85 -17.95 55.27
C THR A 459 23.27 -19.30 55.84
N PRO A 460 24.30 -19.34 56.69
CA PRO A 460 25.11 -18.21 57.19
C PRO A 460 26.13 -17.70 56.17
N ARG A 461 26.18 -16.39 55.95
CA ARG A 461 27.08 -15.76 54.94
C ARG A 461 28.55 -16.06 55.17
N ARG A 462 28.98 -16.12 56.43
CA ARG A 462 30.38 -16.43 56.78
C ARG A 462 30.81 -17.82 56.30
N PHE A 463 29.87 -18.75 56.20
CA PHE A 463 30.11 -20.10 55.70
C PHE A 463 29.97 -20.18 54.19
N ASN A 464 28.93 -19.58 53.60
CA ASN A 464 28.68 -19.57 52.15
C ASN A 464 29.82 -18.86 51.40
N ARG A 465 30.24 -17.68 51.84
CA ARG A 465 31.24 -16.82 51.17
C ARG A 465 30.90 -16.56 49.70
N ASN A 466 29.62 -16.46 49.38
CA ASN A 466 29.05 -16.22 48.03
C ASN A 466 29.41 -17.31 46.99
N TYR A 467 29.61 -18.55 47.40
CA TYR A 467 29.81 -19.67 46.49
C TYR A 467 28.51 -20.31 46.02
N ILE A 468 27.41 -20.14 46.75
CA ILE A 468 26.06 -20.47 46.32
C ILE A 468 25.38 -19.14 46.08
N ASP A 469 24.94 -18.89 44.85
CA ASP A 469 24.45 -17.58 44.37
C ASP A 469 23.09 -17.28 44.94
N PHE A 470 22.17 -18.27 44.87
CA PHE A 470 20.82 -18.13 45.40
C PHE A 470 20.26 -19.48 45.86
N LYS A 471 19.14 -19.42 46.56
CA LYS A 471 18.36 -20.59 46.96
C LYS A 471 16.91 -20.49 46.53
N ILE A 472 16.34 -21.64 46.18
CA ILE A 472 14.94 -21.82 45.86
C ILE A 472 14.27 -22.49 47.03
N LEU A 473 13.18 -21.92 47.52
CA LEU A 473 12.33 -22.51 48.55
C LEU A 473 11.02 -22.95 47.90
N GLY A 474 10.57 -24.15 48.25
CA GLY A 474 9.33 -24.67 47.68
C GLY A 474 8.92 -25.99 48.31
N ARG A 475 7.98 -26.68 47.70
CA ARG A 475 7.49 -27.99 48.10
C ARG A 475 7.58 -29.01 46.99
N GLN A 476 8.07 -30.19 47.34
CA GLN A 476 8.08 -31.32 46.42
C GLN A 476 7.38 -32.51 47.10
N HIS A 477 6.31 -33.03 46.50
CA HIS A 477 5.45 -34.05 47.09
C HIS A 477 5.02 -33.71 48.53
N HIS A 478 4.59 -32.47 48.77
CA HIS A 478 4.19 -31.91 50.07
C HIS A 478 5.29 -31.79 51.12
N ARG A 479 6.55 -32.09 50.77
CA ARG A 479 7.71 -31.91 51.66
C ARG A 479 8.47 -30.64 51.35
N PRO A 480 8.95 -29.90 52.36
CA PRO A 480 9.75 -28.71 52.10
C PRO A 480 11.02 -29.06 51.31
N ALA A 481 11.29 -28.27 50.27
CA ALA A 481 12.50 -28.37 49.47
C ALA A 481 13.23 -27.02 49.48
N ALA A 482 14.52 -27.06 49.83
CA ALA A 482 15.41 -25.89 49.75
C ALA A 482 16.61 -26.25 48.87
N ILE A 483 16.65 -25.64 47.67
CA ILE A 483 17.61 -25.98 46.61
C ILE A 483 18.59 -24.83 46.48
N GLY A 484 19.91 -25.10 46.70
CA GLY A 484 20.94 -24.11 46.45
C GLY A 484 21.44 -24.20 45.00
N VAL A 485 21.68 -23.06 44.39
CA VAL A 485 22.21 -22.97 43.02
C VAL A 485 23.53 -22.20 43.02
N ALA A 486 24.54 -22.78 42.40
CA ALA A 486 25.89 -22.23 42.28
C ALA A 486 26.31 -22.25 40.80
N ALA A 487 26.48 -21.09 40.18
CA ALA A 487 27.03 -20.95 38.83
C ALA A 487 28.55 -20.68 38.94
N ILE A 488 29.37 -21.58 38.41
CA ILE A 488 30.82 -21.50 38.61
C ILE A 488 31.55 -21.78 37.30
N GLY A 489 31.94 -20.75 36.60
CA GLY A 489 32.73 -20.80 35.37
C GLY A 489 34.26 -20.66 35.60
N SER A 490 34.69 -20.49 36.85
CA SER A 490 36.11 -20.28 37.17
C SER A 490 36.98 -21.46 36.75
N ASP A 491 38.14 -21.17 36.15
CA ASP A 491 39.18 -22.14 35.77
C ASP A 491 40.26 -22.31 36.86
N ARG A 492 40.04 -21.76 38.06
CA ARG A 492 40.95 -21.89 39.21
C ARG A 492 40.55 -23.08 40.07
N PRO A 493 41.43 -24.10 40.24
CA PRO A 493 41.13 -25.30 41.02
C PRO A 493 40.66 -25.01 42.44
N GLN A 494 41.27 -23.98 43.07
CA GLN A 494 40.97 -23.58 44.46
C GLN A 494 39.51 -23.01 44.58
N THR A 495 39.07 -22.22 43.62
CA THR A 495 37.72 -21.63 43.61
C THR A 495 36.67 -22.72 43.45
N VAL A 496 36.87 -23.60 42.46
CA VAL A 496 35.95 -24.72 42.19
C VAL A 496 35.92 -25.69 43.40
N GLY A 497 37.06 -26.04 43.96
CA GLY A 497 37.14 -26.90 45.16
C GLY A 497 36.49 -26.27 46.38
N ALA A 498 36.65 -24.97 46.58
CA ALA A 498 35.97 -24.26 47.66
C ALA A 498 34.45 -24.22 47.51
N ALA A 499 33.94 -24.07 46.30
CA ALA A 499 32.52 -24.15 46.02
C ALA A 499 31.96 -25.56 46.27
N LEU A 500 32.59 -26.59 45.72
CA LEU A 500 32.19 -27.99 45.93
C LEU A 500 32.13 -28.36 47.41
N LYS A 501 33.08 -27.90 48.25
CA LYS A 501 33.02 -28.10 49.70
C LYS A 501 31.76 -27.50 50.34
N ARG A 502 31.21 -26.35 49.82
CA ARG A 502 29.97 -25.77 50.33
C ARG A 502 28.77 -26.57 49.83
N LEU A 503 28.79 -27.01 48.58
CA LEU A 503 27.75 -27.86 48.02
C LEU A 503 27.66 -29.20 48.75
N ILE A 504 28.78 -29.83 49.08
CA ILE A 504 28.85 -31.07 49.90
C ILE A 504 28.24 -30.85 51.29
N GLN A 505 28.42 -29.67 51.87
CA GLN A 505 27.95 -29.33 53.22
C GLN A 505 26.70 -28.46 53.18
N CYS A 506 25.85 -28.65 52.20
CA CYS A 506 24.63 -27.86 51.98
C CYS A 506 23.67 -27.87 53.20
N ASP A 507 23.70 -28.92 54.03
CA ASP A 507 22.91 -29.00 55.27
C ASP A 507 23.21 -27.84 56.23
N ARG A 508 24.48 -27.38 56.31
CA ARG A 508 24.88 -26.23 57.15
C ARG A 508 24.31 -24.91 56.68
N LEU A 509 23.81 -24.86 55.44
CA LEU A 509 23.13 -23.72 54.82
C LEU A 509 21.61 -23.88 54.83
N GLY A 510 21.10 -24.92 55.49
CA GLY A 510 19.68 -25.24 55.55
C GLY A 510 19.11 -25.64 54.20
N LEU A 511 19.93 -26.22 53.33
CA LEU A 511 19.51 -26.68 52.01
C LEU A 511 19.29 -28.19 52.01
N THR A 512 18.24 -28.63 51.32
CA THR A 512 17.94 -30.04 51.12
C THR A 512 18.83 -30.67 50.05
N ARG A 513 19.17 -29.88 49.05
CA ARG A 513 20.06 -30.25 47.95
C ARG A 513 20.71 -29.02 47.33
N ALA A 514 21.68 -29.23 46.44
CA ALA A 514 22.34 -28.14 45.73
C ALA A 514 22.67 -28.55 44.30
N CYS A 515 22.68 -27.56 43.41
CA CYS A 515 23.01 -27.70 41.99
C CYS A 515 24.27 -26.91 41.67
N LEU A 516 25.19 -27.52 40.93
CA LEU A 516 26.32 -26.86 40.32
C LEU A 516 26.04 -26.67 38.82
N ILE A 517 26.07 -25.42 38.41
CA ILE A 517 25.86 -25.04 37.03
C ILE A 517 27.20 -24.59 36.44
N ARG A 518 27.56 -25.15 35.29
CA ARG A 518 28.81 -24.85 34.64
C ARG A 518 28.67 -24.95 33.12
N ALA A 519 29.36 -24.08 32.39
CA ALA A 519 29.36 -24.16 30.94
C ALA A 519 29.98 -25.47 30.45
N TYR A 520 29.36 -26.10 29.44
CA TYR A 520 29.86 -27.34 28.84
C TYR A 520 31.33 -27.26 28.38
N SER A 521 31.74 -26.07 27.92
CA SER A 521 33.12 -25.77 27.50
C SER A 521 34.16 -25.80 28.62
N LYS A 522 33.74 -25.84 29.90
CA LYS A 522 34.63 -25.75 31.07
C LYS A 522 34.54 -26.97 31.97
N PRO A 523 35.03 -28.16 31.55
CA PRO A 523 35.02 -29.35 32.38
C PRO A 523 35.95 -29.19 33.60
N ILE A 524 35.72 -29.97 34.69
CA ILE A 524 36.64 -30.05 35.81
C ILE A 524 37.66 -31.13 35.52
N PRO A 525 38.94 -30.78 35.28
CA PRO A 525 39.98 -31.76 34.93
C PRO A 525 40.15 -32.86 35.98
N SER A 526 40.39 -34.11 35.55
CA SER A 526 40.50 -35.29 36.41
C SER A 526 41.63 -35.24 37.43
N HIS A 527 42.68 -34.48 37.12
CA HIS A 527 43.83 -34.29 38.02
C HIS A 527 43.59 -33.27 39.14
N TRP A 528 42.50 -32.51 39.11
CA TRP A 528 42.17 -31.57 40.18
C TRP A 528 41.57 -32.28 41.38
N GLN A 529 41.92 -31.82 42.61
CA GLN A 529 41.26 -32.28 43.82
C GLN A 529 39.75 -32.05 43.77
N ALA A 530 39.34 -30.96 43.13
CA ALA A 530 37.92 -30.63 42.86
C ALA A 530 37.18 -31.75 42.11
N ASN A 531 37.82 -32.51 41.23
CA ASN A 531 37.18 -33.65 40.55
C ASN A 531 36.88 -34.81 41.51
N ARG A 532 37.76 -35.06 42.52
CA ARG A 532 37.48 -36.04 43.57
C ARG A 532 36.30 -35.58 44.44
N ASP A 533 36.33 -34.32 44.85
CA ASP A 533 35.23 -33.71 45.63
C ASP A 533 33.92 -33.75 44.88
N LEU A 534 33.93 -33.51 43.54
CA LEU A 534 32.77 -33.65 42.67
C LEU A 534 32.20 -35.07 42.70
N LYS A 535 33.00 -36.09 42.51
CA LYS A 535 32.56 -37.50 42.56
C LYS A 535 31.88 -37.82 43.88
N VAL A 536 32.52 -37.48 45.02
CA VAL A 536 31.95 -37.64 46.34
C VAL A 536 30.64 -36.90 46.54
N TRP A 537 30.47 -35.73 45.88
CA TRP A 537 29.26 -34.96 45.98
C TRP A 537 28.13 -35.57 45.18
N LEU A 538 28.41 -36.04 43.95
CA LEU A 538 27.42 -36.69 43.09
C LEU A 538 26.92 -38.03 43.65
N ASP A 539 27.79 -38.78 44.37
CA ASP A 539 27.41 -40.04 45.01
C ASP A 539 26.45 -39.90 46.22
N ARG A 540 26.18 -38.67 46.66
CA ARG A 540 25.39 -38.39 47.87
C ARG A 540 23.90 -38.11 47.60
N ASP A 541 23.32 -38.45 46.47
CA ASP A 541 21.89 -38.24 46.14
C ASP A 541 21.33 -36.82 46.42
N ARG A 542 22.22 -35.84 46.66
CA ARG A 542 21.87 -34.45 47.01
C ARG A 542 22.51 -33.40 46.10
N GLY A 543 23.23 -33.86 45.09
CA GLY A 543 23.97 -33.02 44.19
C GLY A 543 23.61 -33.22 42.73
N ASN A 544 23.35 -32.14 42.01
CA ASN A 544 23.18 -32.15 40.58
C ASN A 544 24.26 -31.32 39.91
N TRP A 545 24.95 -31.92 38.93
CA TRP A 545 25.81 -31.21 37.98
C TRP A 545 24.99 -30.95 36.73
N LEU A 546 24.92 -29.70 36.30
CA LEU A 546 24.16 -29.29 35.13
C LEU A 546 25.07 -28.55 34.16
N ASP A 547 25.13 -29.05 32.94
CA ASP A 547 25.82 -28.40 31.83
C ASP A 547 24.90 -27.35 31.19
N VAL A 548 25.42 -26.15 31.03
CA VAL A 548 24.70 -25.06 30.36
C VAL A 548 24.95 -25.16 28.88
N THR A 549 23.87 -25.32 28.11
CA THR A 549 23.88 -25.24 26.64
C THR A 549 23.32 -23.91 26.17
N PRO A 550 23.74 -23.39 25.00
CA PRO A 550 23.20 -22.14 24.44
C PRO A 550 21.67 -22.16 24.33
N GLU A 551 21.11 -23.26 23.84
CA GLU A 551 19.68 -23.41 23.62
C GLU A 551 18.84 -23.29 24.89
N ALA A 552 19.42 -23.72 26.04
CA ALA A 552 18.74 -23.67 27.32
C ALA A 552 18.88 -22.31 28.03
N ILE A 553 20.05 -21.65 27.90
CA ILE A 553 20.32 -20.43 28.68
C ILE A 553 19.98 -19.13 27.94
N VAL A 554 20.07 -19.10 26.60
CA VAL A 554 19.81 -17.88 25.81
C VAL A 554 18.40 -17.30 26.06
N PRO A 555 17.32 -18.09 26.10
CA PRO A 555 16.00 -17.57 26.44
C PRO A 555 15.96 -16.90 27.83
N LEU A 556 16.69 -17.44 28.81
CA LEU A 556 16.72 -16.91 30.18
C LEU A 556 17.54 -15.62 30.27
N LEU A 557 18.67 -15.54 29.56
CA LEU A 557 19.49 -14.33 29.43
C LEU A 557 18.69 -13.22 28.71
N ALA A 558 17.99 -13.55 27.63
CA ALA A 558 17.12 -12.63 26.90
C ALA A 558 16.02 -12.08 27.81
N LEU A 559 15.32 -12.93 28.54
CA LEU A 559 14.27 -12.52 29.49
C LEU A 559 14.81 -11.59 30.58
N HIS A 560 15.99 -11.93 31.16
CA HIS A 560 16.64 -11.09 32.17
C HIS A 560 17.08 -9.73 31.59
N SER A 561 17.64 -9.73 30.39
CA SER A 561 18.02 -8.50 29.68
C SER A 561 16.79 -7.57 29.45
N LEU A 562 15.64 -8.12 29.06
CA LEU A 562 14.41 -7.35 28.96
C LEU A 562 14.01 -6.72 30.30
N ALA A 563 14.15 -7.47 31.40
CA ALA A 563 13.79 -6.96 32.72
C ALA A 563 14.73 -5.83 33.17
N VAL A 564 16.02 -5.92 32.84
CA VAL A 564 17.02 -4.87 33.11
C VAL A 564 16.78 -3.63 32.28
N HIS A 565 16.45 -3.79 30.97
CA HIS A 565 16.24 -2.71 30.02
C HIS A 565 14.75 -2.40 29.77
N ARG A 566 13.86 -2.76 30.70
CA ARG A 566 12.40 -2.62 30.55
C ARG A 566 11.94 -1.22 30.16
N GLU A 567 12.61 -0.18 30.68
CA GLU A 567 12.27 1.22 30.39
C GLU A 567 12.54 1.58 28.93
N THR A 568 13.62 1.06 28.35
CA THR A 568 13.94 1.24 26.92
C THR A 568 12.88 0.60 26.03
N HIS A 569 12.29 -0.51 26.48
CA HIS A 569 11.25 -1.24 25.76
C HIS A 569 9.82 -0.79 26.15
N GLN A 570 9.69 0.18 27.09
CA GLN A 570 8.42 0.62 27.65
C GLN A 570 7.57 -0.53 28.21
N LEU A 571 8.23 -1.46 28.88
CA LEU A 571 7.62 -2.64 29.49
C LEU A 571 7.57 -2.51 31.01
N GLU A 572 6.50 -3.04 31.60
CA GLU A 572 6.39 -3.19 33.04
C GLU A 572 6.93 -4.54 33.49
N ARG A 573 7.48 -4.59 34.70
CA ARG A 573 7.99 -5.84 35.27
C ARG A 573 6.91 -6.93 35.38
N ALA A 574 5.69 -6.54 35.67
CA ALA A 574 4.54 -7.45 35.74
C ALA A 574 4.31 -8.16 34.39
N GLN A 575 4.31 -7.41 33.29
CA GLN A 575 4.12 -7.93 31.93
C GLN A 575 5.19 -8.98 31.57
N ILE A 576 6.47 -8.70 31.90
CA ILE A 576 7.58 -9.63 31.65
C ILE A 576 7.41 -10.89 32.52
N THR A 577 6.93 -10.74 33.76
CA THR A 577 6.67 -11.87 34.65
C THR A 577 5.52 -12.74 34.16
N ASP A 578 4.44 -12.13 33.70
CA ASP A 578 3.27 -12.85 33.16
C ASP A 578 3.62 -13.55 31.84
N PHE A 579 4.41 -12.90 30.99
CA PHE A 579 4.97 -13.52 29.78
C PHE A 579 5.83 -14.75 30.14
N ALA A 580 6.74 -14.62 31.10
CA ALA A 580 7.63 -15.72 31.51
C ALA A 580 6.85 -16.96 32.00
N ARG A 581 5.68 -16.76 32.64
CA ARG A 581 4.80 -17.84 33.11
C ARG A 581 4.05 -18.56 31.99
N GLN A 582 3.79 -17.87 30.89
CA GLN A 582 2.98 -18.37 29.77
C GLN A 582 3.85 -18.86 28.61
N HIS A 583 5.03 -18.23 28.40
CA HIS A 583 5.86 -18.54 27.27
C HIS A 583 6.59 -19.87 27.43
N ARG A 584 6.38 -20.78 26.48
CA ARG A 584 6.84 -22.18 26.56
C ARG A 584 8.33 -22.34 26.74
N ALA A 585 9.16 -21.54 26.02
CA ALA A 585 10.61 -21.59 26.11
C ALA A 585 11.15 -21.24 27.51
N ILE A 586 10.36 -20.58 28.35
CA ILE A 586 10.67 -20.20 29.72
C ILE A 586 10.03 -21.18 30.72
N ALA A 587 8.73 -21.39 30.63
CA ALA A 587 7.96 -22.22 31.54
C ALA A 587 8.39 -23.71 31.46
N GLU A 588 8.72 -24.21 30.27
CA GLU A 588 9.18 -25.58 30.02
C GLU A 588 10.71 -25.68 29.83
N ASN A 589 11.46 -24.66 30.25
CA ASN A 589 12.90 -24.62 30.04
C ASN A 589 13.63 -25.85 30.66
N PRO A 590 14.42 -26.60 29.87
CA PRO A 590 15.02 -27.83 30.32
C PRO A 590 16.03 -27.62 31.48
N LEU A 591 16.75 -26.51 31.51
CA LEU A 591 17.70 -26.20 32.59
C LEU A 591 16.98 -25.91 33.91
N ILE A 592 15.88 -25.12 33.86
CA ILE A 592 15.03 -24.88 35.03
C ILE A 592 14.44 -26.19 35.55
N ALA A 593 13.91 -27.04 34.65
CA ALA A 593 13.36 -28.34 35.03
C ALA A 593 14.44 -29.25 35.68
N GLN A 594 15.68 -29.26 35.20
CA GLN A 594 16.78 -30.04 35.77
C GLN A 594 17.23 -29.53 37.15
N ILE A 595 17.24 -28.19 37.35
CA ILE A 595 17.53 -27.60 38.69
C ILE A 595 16.52 -28.07 39.73
N LEU A 596 15.25 -28.14 39.33
CA LEU A 596 14.12 -28.47 40.21
C LEU A 596 13.92 -29.97 40.40
N ARG A 597 14.40 -30.84 39.51
CA ARG A 597 14.31 -32.31 39.69
C ARG A 597 15.20 -32.80 40.82
N SER A 598 14.71 -33.81 41.53
CA SER A 598 15.57 -34.55 42.48
C SER A 598 16.66 -35.30 41.73
N PRO A 599 17.87 -35.37 42.29
CA PRO A 599 18.89 -36.26 41.76
C PRO A 599 18.34 -37.70 41.71
N VAL A 600 18.44 -38.32 40.53
CA VAL A 600 18.08 -39.76 40.42
C VAL A 600 19.34 -40.53 40.87
N ALA A 601 19.20 -41.45 41.81
CA ALA A 601 20.28 -42.37 42.17
C ALA A 601 20.78 -43.04 40.88
N SER A 602 22.03 -42.82 40.54
CA SER A 602 22.65 -43.34 39.32
C SER A 602 22.87 -44.85 39.46
N THR A 603 21.85 -45.62 39.07
CA THR A 603 21.99 -47.05 38.73
C THR A 603 22.13 -47.20 37.23
N ALA A 604 23.26 -46.79 36.68
CA ALA A 604 23.81 -47.29 35.42
C ALA A 604 25.08 -46.49 35.09
N GLY A 605 26.16 -47.21 34.91
CA GLY A 605 27.46 -46.65 34.63
C GLY A 605 27.44 -45.69 33.42
N ASN A 606 27.78 -44.47 33.68
CA ASN A 606 28.13 -43.50 32.64
C ASN A 606 29.54 -43.80 32.14
N THR A 607 29.62 -44.69 31.15
CA THR A 607 30.80 -44.79 30.27
C THR A 607 30.82 -43.50 29.45
N ARG A 608 31.63 -42.57 29.89
CA ARG A 608 31.98 -41.36 29.12
C ARG A 608 32.76 -41.83 27.91
N LEU A 609 32.18 -41.75 26.73
CA LEU A 609 32.86 -41.96 25.46
C LEU A 609 33.94 -40.88 25.32
N GLU A 610 35.21 -41.31 25.32
CA GLU A 610 36.30 -40.50 24.79
C GLU A 610 36.08 -40.29 23.30
N PRO A 611 36.48 -39.17 22.71
CA PRO A 611 36.36 -38.95 21.27
C PRO A 611 37.29 -39.94 20.57
N ALA A 612 36.68 -40.83 19.78
CA ALA A 612 37.40 -41.71 18.88
C ALA A 612 37.93 -40.89 17.70
N ASP A 613 39.26 -40.87 17.65
CA ASP A 613 40.02 -40.49 16.47
C ASP A 613 39.88 -41.65 15.46
N SER A 614 39.13 -41.44 14.39
CA SER A 614 39.19 -42.30 13.20
C SER A 614 38.57 -41.62 12.00
N SER A 615 39.43 -41.24 11.09
CA SER A 615 39.11 -40.97 9.70
C SER A 615 38.50 -42.22 9.02
N PRO A 616 37.49 -42.13 8.21
CA PRO A 616 37.10 -43.21 7.35
C PRO A 616 37.75 -43.09 5.97
N GLU A 617 38.43 -44.14 5.61
CA GLU A 617 38.85 -44.48 4.22
C GLU A 617 37.63 -44.60 3.30
N ILE A 618 37.83 -44.10 2.11
CA ILE A 618 36.90 -44.20 0.96
C ILE A 618 37.17 -45.56 0.29
N SER A 619 36.15 -46.34 0.02
CA SER A 619 36.12 -47.30 -1.11
C SER A 619 34.72 -47.47 -1.66
N PRO A 620 34.60 -47.63 -3.00
CA PRO A 620 33.36 -47.48 -3.73
C PRO A 620 32.76 -48.85 -4.10
N GLU A 621 31.44 -48.97 -4.02
CA GLU A 621 30.76 -49.95 -4.84
C GLU A 621 29.35 -49.49 -5.23
N ALA A 622 29.09 -49.70 -6.50
CA ALA A 622 27.93 -49.33 -7.28
C ALA A 622 26.68 -50.16 -6.94
N THR A 623 25.52 -49.55 -7.05
CA THR A 623 24.38 -50.24 -7.68
C THR A 623 23.39 -49.20 -8.28
N GLN A 624 23.19 -49.37 -9.57
CA GLN A 624 22.21 -48.72 -10.44
C GLN A 624 20.78 -49.09 -10.02
N THR A 625 19.87 -48.14 -10.01
CA THR A 625 18.48 -48.37 -10.41
C THR A 625 17.90 -47.13 -11.07
N ALA A 626 17.18 -47.42 -12.12
CA ALA A 626 16.69 -46.57 -13.17
C ALA A 626 15.75 -45.42 -12.76
N ILE A 627 15.88 -44.29 -13.47
CA ILE A 627 14.92 -43.19 -13.51
C ILE A 627 14.39 -43.12 -14.95
N GLU A 628 13.09 -43.25 -15.11
CA GLU A 628 12.38 -42.93 -16.36
C GLU A 628 12.13 -41.44 -16.48
N PRO A 629 12.04 -40.88 -17.71
CA PRO A 629 12.11 -39.44 -17.94
C PRO A 629 10.73 -38.81 -18.06
N ASN A 630 10.64 -37.57 -17.52
CA ASN A 630 9.52 -36.67 -17.74
C ASN A 630 9.81 -35.76 -18.95
N PRO A 631 8.90 -35.67 -19.94
CA PRO A 631 9.09 -34.84 -21.10
C PRO A 631 8.36 -33.49 -20.94
N PHE A 632 9.05 -32.39 -20.97
CA PHE A 632 8.68 -31.11 -21.61
C PHE A 632 9.82 -30.11 -21.43
N GLY A 633 10.67 -30.03 -22.45
CA GLY A 633 11.60 -28.95 -22.61
C GLY A 633 11.06 -27.92 -23.60
N THR A 634 11.49 -26.70 -23.41
CA THR A 634 11.95 -25.71 -24.39
C THR A 634 12.30 -24.45 -23.59
N ALA A 635 13.52 -24.11 -23.41
CA ALA A 635 14.43 -23.34 -24.25
C ALA A 635 14.00 -21.89 -24.44
N PHE A 636 14.73 -20.99 -23.78
CA PHE A 636 15.30 -19.79 -24.39
C PHE A 636 16.28 -19.10 -23.43
N SER A 637 17.50 -19.02 -23.83
CA SER A 637 18.60 -18.17 -23.37
C SER A 637 19.26 -17.62 -24.63
N PRO A 638 20.17 -16.60 -24.64
CA PRO A 638 20.53 -15.58 -23.67
C PRO A 638 20.66 -14.16 -24.27
N TYR A 639 20.84 -13.17 -23.42
CA TYR A 639 21.32 -11.83 -23.79
C TYR A 639 22.81 -11.83 -24.13
N PRO A 640 23.27 -10.95 -25.03
CA PRO A 640 24.66 -10.57 -25.11
C PRO A 640 24.94 -9.22 -24.46
N SER A 641 25.99 -9.19 -23.68
CA SER A 641 26.74 -8.02 -23.24
C SER A 641 27.41 -7.32 -24.42
N SER A 642 27.38 -5.99 -24.45
CA SER A 642 28.40 -5.24 -25.20
C SER A 642 28.72 -3.92 -24.53
N SER A 643 30.00 -3.78 -24.35
CA SER A 643 30.80 -2.68 -23.89
C SER A 643 30.96 -1.55 -24.93
N GLN A 644 31.16 -0.34 -24.41
CA GLN A 644 32.01 0.77 -24.90
C GLN A 644 31.54 1.55 -26.13
N LEU A 645 31.42 2.88 -25.98
CA LEU A 645 32.43 3.91 -26.25
C LEU A 645 31.82 5.32 -26.18
N HIS A 646 32.52 6.17 -25.47
CA HIS A 646 32.52 7.65 -25.56
C HIS A 646 33.18 8.12 -26.87
N PRO A 647 33.11 9.41 -27.27
CA PRO A 647 32.93 10.63 -26.46
C PRO A 647 31.57 11.35 -26.57
#